data_b44aadf8faf820fdb8d9ea9433c83918
#
_entry.id   b44aadf8faf820fdb8d9ea9433c83918
#
_cell.length_a   1.000
_cell.length_b   1.000
_cell.length_c   1.000
_cell.angle_alpha   90.00
_cell.angle_beta   90.00
_cell.angle_gamma   90.00
#
_symmetry.space_group_name_H-M   'P 1'
#
loop_
_entity.id
_entity.type
_entity.pdbx_description
1 polymer ?
#
loop_
_entity_poly.entity_id
_entity_poly.type
_entity_poly.pdbx_seq_one_letter_code
_entity_poly.pdbx_strand_id
1 'polypeptide(L)'
;MVRYLFAFFLGIALALGASVAVVRDAHAQSDQPAEAVPVSPPRLVTDSPAKYPAAASRETVRVDLVLDVDASGAVTNAVVERSGGAGFDESALQAARSLKFEPAMRAARPVAARIRFTYTFPPPPARLVGRVLRAASDAPVVGAEVVARDAAGGEHRTTTGPDGTFRIDRLPHGRVHLRVEAARNQPTDTDEDLAPGEETELVLRLAPIAAAAEVPGGAEPIEEVRVKAERPPREVTKRTISRDEVFSSPGTNGDALRAVQNLPGIARPPPFGGQLVVRGSAPQDTQTFIDGTNVPIIYHFGGLSSVVPSESLDKIDFYPGNFGAQYGRAMGGIVDVGLRDPNADGKLHAMLQLDSIDVRALVERSLGKGWSFSASGRRSYFDLWLRLLAGDGVTSAPKYYDYQLMVRKELGRDHDVRFTFFGSDDRVEIFSNDTSGGDFVLGGNINAAVSFWRAQARYQNKVASGTRLTAVAAVGQDAVNFGFGDIYAVVDTTPISLRAEIAQRIIRQLGVNVGVDIIHTPYEVTARFPRPEKPGVPGGGVGSPSLVSKNDGHVYTPGAYGELEITPLKGTRIVPGFRADYTSQTKEWNQSPRVVVRQDIPHEGPRTTVKGGAGLFYQPPSPFELDPIFGQRPLVANKSTHYSVGVEQELIGHAELGVEGFYKDLDRLVVQDALNGGRGFVYGTETLLRWKNDPKMFGWLAYTISRSERRDGPGEDRHLAPYDQTHVLTVLLSRAFGDGFRIGGRFRFVSGGLYTPNAYGGVFDADRAAYQPVGTLPLYSARLPPFHQLDIRFEKRMSSPPLSNVTAYMDMQNVYYNRAAEGIQYSYNYIRSRPLQGLPQLAIIGIRVDL
;
A
#
# COMPACT_ATOMS: atom_id res chain seq x y z
N MET A 1 -27.48 -2.48 -21.79
CA MET A 1 -26.19 -2.24 -21.15
C MET A 1 -25.63 -3.50 -20.48
N VAL A 2 -26.39 -4.25 -19.68
CA VAL A 2 -25.92 -5.50 -19.00
C VAL A 2 -25.57 -6.64 -19.98
N ARG A 3 -26.15 -6.69 -21.17
CA ARG A 3 -25.86 -7.72 -22.19
C ARG A 3 -24.54 -7.54 -22.94
N TYR A 4 -23.96 -6.35 -22.96
CA TYR A 4 -22.68 -6.05 -23.62
C TYR A 4 -21.46 -6.21 -22.70
N LEU A 5 -21.65 -6.11 -21.38
CA LEU A 5 -20.57 -6.38 -20.42
C LEU A 5 -20.21 -7.87 -20.34
N PHE A 6 -21.19 -8.76 -20.49
CA PHE A 6 -20.95 -10.21 -20.44
C PHE A 6 -20.20 -10.73 -21.68
N ALA A 7 -20.40 -10.08 -22.85
CA ALA A 7 -19.71 -10.45 -24.09
C ALA A 7 -18.24 -9.99 -24.13
N PHE A 8 -17.91 -8.89 -23.45
CA PHE A 8 -16.53 -8.37 -23.39
C PHE A 8 -15.61 -9.22 -22.52
N PHE A 9 -16.12 -9.76 -21.41
CA PHE A 9 -15.35 -10.65 -20.53
C PHE A 9 -15.20 -12.08 -21.05
N LEU A 10 -16.11 -12.54 -21.90
CA LEU A 10 -16.01 -13.88 -22.50
C LEU A 10 -15.01 -13.91 -23.67
N GLY A 11 -14.77 -12.80 -24.34
CA GLY A 11 -13.82 -12.68 -25.46
C GLY A 11 -12.34 -12.76 -25.06
N ILE A 12 -11.99 -12.38 -23.83
CA ILE A 12 -10.61 -12.41 -23.33
C ILE A 12 -10.21 -13.83 -22.84
N ALA A 13 -11.16 -14.64 -22.41
CA ALA A 13 -10.93 -16.02 -21.98
C ALA A 13 -10.73 -17.02 -23.11
N LEU A 14 -11.11 -16.68 -24.34
CA LEU A 14 -11.06 -17.57 -25.53
C LEU A 14 -9.82 -17.37 -26.41
N ALA A 15 -8.99 -16.38 -26.18
CA ALA A 15 -7.81 -16.10 -27.00
C ALA A 15 -6.50 -16.79 -26.55
N LEU A 16 -6.52 -17.59 -25.48
CA LEU A 16 -5.32 -18.25 -24.91
C LEU A 16 -5.34 -19.79 -24.95
N GLY A 17 -6.21 -20.39 -25.74
CA GLY A 17 -6.31 -21.84 -25.79
C GLY A 17 -6.54 -22.42 -27.17
N ALA A 18 -5.55 -22.38 -28.06
CA ALA A 18 -5.50 -23.28 -29.24
C ALA A 18 -4.10 -23.29 -29.87
N SER A 19 -3.29 -24.24 -29.53
CA SER A 19 -2.24 -24.80 -30.40
C SER A 19 -1.91 -26.21 -29.91
N VAL A 20 -2.71 -27.16 -30.34
CA VAL A 20 -2.35 -28.60 -30.30
C VAL A 20 -2.07 -29.00 -31.72
N ALA A 21 -0.80 -29.32 -32.01
CA ALA A 21 -0.35 -29.86 -33.27
C ALA A 21 -0.70 -31.35 -33.36
N VAL A 22 -1.39 -31.71 -34.40
CA VAL A 22 -1.66 -33.11 -34.80
C VAL A 22 -0.42 -33.67 -35.45
N VAL A 23 0.18 -34.71 -34.88
CA VAL A 23 1.18 -35.53 -35.54
C VAL A 23 0.48 -36.71 -36.23
N ARG A 24 0.63 -36.82 -37.55
CA ARG A 24 0.20 -37.95 -38.33
C ARG A 24 1.24 -39.05 -38.32
N ASP A 25 0.78 -40.29 -38.05
CA ASP A 25 1.53 -41.49 -38.17
C ASP A 25 1.92 -41.79 -39.64
N ALA A 26 3.20 -42.04 -39.85
CA ALA A 26 3.70 -42.65 -41.11
C ALA A 26 4.13 -44.06 -40.80
N HIS A 27 3.45 -45.00 -41.47
CA HIS A 27 3.86 -46.43 -41.49
C HIS A 27 5.19 -46.61 -42.23
N ALA A 28 6.14 -47.26 -41.60
CA ALA A 28 7.36 -47.78 -42.25
C ALA A 28 7.32 -49.29 -42.26
N GLN A 29 7.60 -49.83 -43.44
CA GLN A 29 7.67 -51.23 -43.75
C GLN A 29 8.77 -51.97 -43.02
N SER A 30 8.49 -53.21 -42.63
CA SER A 30 9.41 -54.17 -42.01
C SER A 30 10.43 -54.71 -43.02
N ASP A 31 11.72 -54.48 -42.74
CA ASP A 31 12.80 -55.35 -43.22
C ASP A 31 13.24 -56.25 -42.06
N GLN A 32 13.33 -57.53 -42.33
CA GLN A 32 13.80 -58.57 -41.38
C GLN A 32 15.29 -58.37 -41.11
N PRO A 33 15.75 -58.41 -39.86
CA PRO A 33 17.18 -58.42 -39.57
C PRO A 33 17.73 -59.84 -39.56
N ALA A 34 18.93 -59.97 -40.10
CA ALA A 34 19.81 -61.12 -39.93
C ALA A 34 20.08 -61.42 -38.45
N GLU A 35 20.25 -62.70 -38.08
CA GLU A 35 20.54 -63.15 -36.73
C GLU A 35 21.64 -62.34 -36.02
N ALA A 36 21.26 -61.48 -35.05
CA ALA A 36 22.21 -60.74 -34.30
C ALA A 36 22.87 -61.63 -33.22
N VAL A 37 24.16 -61.76 -33.26
CA VAL A 37 24.97 -62.34 -32.19
C VAL A 37 24.66 -61.52 -30.89
N PRO A 38 24.25 -62.19 -29.82
CA PRO A 38 23.87 -61.52 -28.57
C PRO A 38 25.03 -60.66 -28.02
N VAL A 39 24.74 -59.36 -27.88
CA VAL A 39 25.65 -58.40 -27.29
C VAL A 39 25.17 -58.11 -25.87
N SER A 40 26.01 -58.39 -24.86
CA SER A 40 25.72 -57.94 -23.48
C SER A 40 26.10 -56.48 -23.35
N PRO A 41 25.19 -55.62 -22.84
CA PRO A 41 25.46 -54.20 -22.64
C PRO A 41 26.52 -53.96 -21.56
N PRO A 42 27.24 -52.84 -21.57
CA PRO A 42 28.16 -52.45 -20.50
C PRO A 42 27.43 -52.32 -19.17
N ARG A 43 28.06 -52.75 -18.09
CA ARG A 43 27.51 -52.63 -16.72
C ARG A 43 28.35 -51.67 -15.91
N LEU A 44 27.70 -50.70 -15.23
CA LEU A 44 28.41 -49.78 -14.37
C LEU A 44 29.07 -50.47 -13.17
N VAL A 45 30.38 -50.24 -13.02
CA VAL A 45 31.21 -50.81 -11.92
C VAL A 45 31.51 -49.73 -10.89
N THR A 46 31.91 -48.52 -11.35
CA THR A 46 32.25 -47.42 -10.47
C THR A 46 31.36 -46.23 -10.83
N ASP A 47 30.51 -45.82 -9.88
CA ASP A 47 29.72 -44.62 -9.99
C ASP A 47 30.55 -43.39 -9.66
N SER A 48 30.27 -42.31 -10.32
CA SER A 48 30.88 -40.99 -10.07
C SER A 48 29.74 -39.96 -9.92
N PRO A 49 29.38 -39.65 -8.68
CA PRO A 49 28.27 -38.70 -8.43
C PRO A 49 28.62 -37.29 -8.96
N ALA A 50 27.75 -36.75 -9.79
CA ALA A 50 27.93 -35.41 -10.32
C ALA A 50 27.69 -34.38 -9.21
N LYS A 51 28.56 -33.38 -9.11
CA LYS A 51 28.45 -32.30 -8.12
C LYS A 51 27.30 -31.37 -8.50
N TYR A 52 26.42 -31.10 -7.52
CA TYR A 52 25.33 -30.15 -7.75
C TYR A 52 25.89 -28.73 -8.03
N PRO A 53 25.52 -28.09 -9.15
CA PRO A 53 26.05 -26.76 -9.52
C PRO A 53 25.55 -25.69 -8.56
N ALA A 54 26.22 -24.50 -8.53
CA ALA A 54 25.82 -23.38 -7.70
C ALA A 54 24.50 -22.74 -8.14
N ALA A 55 24.06 -22.96 -9.39
CA ALA A 55 22.73 -22.58 -9.88
C ALA A 55 21.69 -23.52 -9.29
N ALA A 56 20.91 -23.06 -8.31
CA ALA A 56 19.90 -23.88 -7.64
C ALA A 56 18.64 -24.01 -8.51
N SER A 57 18.23 -25.24 -8.82
CA SER A 57 16.92 -25.57 -9.36
C SER A 57 15.99 -26.04 -8.25
N ARG A 58 14.71 -25.65 -8.28
CA ARG A 58 13.67 -26.18 -7.36
C ARG A 58 13.11 -27.52 -7.83
N GLU A 59 13.40 -27.90 -9.06
CA GLU A 59 12.97 -29.15 -9.66
C GLU A 59 14.16 -30.12 -9.83
N THR A 60 13.84 -31.40 -9.88
CA THR A 60 14.84 -32.41 -10.22
C THR A 60 15.28 -32.23 -11.66
N VAL A 61 16.54 -31.88 -11.88
CA VAL A 61 17.12 -31.72 -13.20
C VAL A 61 17.70 -33.07 -13.69
N ARG A 62 17.44 -33.38 -14.94
CA ARG A 62 18.01 -34.57 -15.61
C ARG A 62 18.87 -34.12 -16.78
N VAL A 63 20.07 -34.74 -16.86
CA VAL A 63 20.97 -34.55 -18.01
C VAL A 63 21.17 -35.91 -18.64
N ASP A 64 20.71 -36.09 -19.88
CA ASP A 64 20.93 -37.34 -20.61
C ASP A 64 22.20 -37.19 -21.44
N LEU A 65 23.11 -38.14 -21.27
CA LEU A 65 24.40 -38.22 -21.94
C LEU A 65 24.44 -39.42 -22.87
N VAL A 66 25.17 -39.29 -23.97
CA VAL A 66 25.63 -40.41 -24.78
C VAL A 66 27.11 -40.61 -24.47
N LEU A 67 27.45 -41.81 -23.97
CA LEU A 67 28.78 -42.20 -23.57
C LEU A 67 29.34 -43.20 -24.57
N ASP A 68 30.60 -43.03 -25.00
CA ASP A 68 31.38 -44.03 -25.72
C ASP A 68 32.28 -44.76 -24.72
N VAL A 69 31.99 -46.01 -24.50
CA VAL A 69 32.73 -46.90 -23.58
C VAL A 69 33.61 -47.83 -24.42
N ASP A 70 34.90 -47.85 -24.14
CA ASP A 70 35.85 -48.68 -24.87
C ASP A 70 35.87 -50.18 -24.39
N ALA A 71 36.64 -50.96 -25.04
CA ALA A 71 36.79 -52.39 -24.70
C ALA A 71 37.44 -52.65 -23.32
N SER A 72 38.00 -51.63 -22.68
CA SER A 72 38.51 -51.74 -21.30
C SER A 72 37.46 -51.30 -20.25
N GLY A 73 36.31 -50.78 -20.69
CA GLY A 73 35.26 -50.28 -19.83
C GLY A 73 35.43 -48.81 -19.43
N ALA A 74 36.40 -48.08 -20.02
CA ALA A 74 36.61 -46.67 -19.77
C ALA A 74 35.72 -45.78 -20.69
N VAL A 75 35.22 -44.69 -20.18
CA VAL A 75 34.51 -43.70 -20.96
C VAL A 75 35.52 -42.85 -21.74
N THR A 76 35.53 -42.99 -23.06
CA THR A 76 36.44 -42.22 -23.95
C THR A 76 35.83 -40.93 -24.45
N ASN A 77 34.49 -40.84 -24.53
CA ASN A 77 33.79 -39.66 -24.96
C ASN A 77 32.44 -39.57 -24.26
N ALA A 78 31.99 -38.35 -23.95
CA ALA A 78 30.70 -38.06 -23.37
C ALA A 78 30.10 -36.80 -24.02
N VAL A 79 28.88 -36.91 -24.53
CA VAL A 79 28.17 -35.79 -25.21
C VAL A 79 26.78 -35.66 -24.60
N VAL A 80 26.32 -34.42 -24.38
CA VAL A 80 24.97 -34.14 -23.88
C VAL A 80 23.98 -34.39 -25.00
N GLU A 81 23.02 -35.29 -24.80
CA GLU A 81 21.89 -35.56 -25.69
C GLU A 81 20.69 -34.70 -25.33
N ARG A 82 20.41 -34.58 -24.01
CA ARG A 82 19.38 -33.67 -23.48
C ARG A 82 20.00 -32.81 -22.40
N SER A 83 20.01 -31.51 -22.62
CA SER A 83 20.54 -30.53 -21.69
C SER A 83 19.66 -30.37 -20.46
N GLY A 84 20.25 -30.28 -19.28
CA GLY A 84 19.64 -29.85 -18.02
C GLY A 84 19.88 -28.38 -17.73
N GLY A 85 20.59 -27.65 -18.61
CA GLY A 85 20.97 -26.26 -18.47
C GLY A 85 22.40 -26.05 -18.02
N ALA A 86 22.85 -24.78 -18.15
CA ALA A 86 24.23 -24.39 -17.82
C ALA A 86 24.60 -24.75 -16.37
N GLY A 87 25.80 -25.30 -16.19
CA GLY A 87 26.32 -25.82 -14.91
C GLY A 87 25.93 -27.28 -14.64
N PHE A 88 24.70 -27.73 -14.95
CA PHE A 88 24.29 -29.15 -14.79
C PHE A 88 24.96 -30.03 -15.86
N ASP A 89 24.95 -29.55 -17.11
CA ASP A 89 25.58 -30.24 -18.23
C ASP A 89 27.08 -30.40 -18.01
N GLU A 90 27.75 -29.36 -17.56
CA GLU A 90 29.18 -29.37 -17.27
C GLU A 90 29.52 -30.32 -16.11
N SER A 91 28.71 -30.32 -15.04
CA SER A 91 28.89 -31.23 -13.91
C SER A 91 28.65 -32.66 -14.30
N ALA A 92 27.63 -32.95 -15.12
CA ALA A 92 27.35 -34.28 -15.63
C ALA A 92 28.48 -34.80 -16.53
N LEU A 93 29.00 -33.98 -17.46
CA LEU A 93 30.13 -34.33 -18.34
C LEU A 93 31.41 -34.56 -17.54
N GLN A 94 31.67 -33.76 -16.51
CA GLN A 94 32.87 -33.96 -15.68
C GLN A 94 32.79 -35.30 -14.91
N ALA A 95 31.62 -35.59 -14.31
CA ALA A 95 31.42 -36.86 -13.59
C ALA A 95 31.45 -38.06 -14.52
N ALA A 96 30.88 -37.97 -15.73
CA ALA A 96 30.83 -39.05 -16.69
C ALA A 96 32.21 -39.56 -17.15
N ARG A 97 33.22 -38.69 -17.19
CA ARG A 97 34.59 -39.06 -17.54
C ARG A 97 35.29 -39.97 -16.50
N SER A 98 34.76 -40.00 -15.30
CA SER A 98 35.27 -40.83 -14.19
C SER A 98 34.52 -42.15 -14.00
N LEU A 99 33.42 -42.38 -14.77
CA LEU A 99 32.66 -43.62 -14.74
C LEU A 99 33.52 -44.77 -15.29
N LYS A 100 33.37 -45.95 -14.68
CA LYS A 100 33.96 -47.20 -15.19
C LYS A 100 32.88 -48.26 -15.34
N PHE A 101 32.95 -48.99 -16.44
CA PHE A 101 32.02 -50.04 -16.81
C PHE A 101 32.75 -51.37 -17.00
N GLU A 102 32.07 -52.51 -16.75
CA GLU A 102 32.39 -53.75 -17.41
C GLU A 102 32.08 -53.55 -18.91
N PRO A 103 33.05 -53.91 -19.81
CA PRO A 103 32.82 -53.61 -21.23
C PRO A 103 31.68 -54.44 -21.82
N ALA A 104 31.09 -53.90 -22.87
CA ALA A 104 30.13 -54.69 -23.65
C ALA A 104 30.80 -55.95 -24.22
N MET A 105 30.10 -57.08 -24.20
CA MET A 105 30.65 -58.37 -24.69
C MET A 105 29.88 -58.80 -25.94
N ARG A 106 30.65 -59.18 -26.99
CA ARG A 106 30.12 -59.76 -28.18
C ARG A 106 30.85 -61.10 -28.43
N ALA A 107 30.14 -62.22 -28.39
CA ALA A 107 30.73 -63.57 -28.51
C ALA A 107 31.90 -63.73 -27.52
N ALA A 108 31.75 -63.39 -26.25
CA ALA A 108 32.75 -63.44 -25.19
C ALA A 108 34.02 -62.58 -25.41
N ARG A 109 33.99 -61.60 -26.34
CA ARG A 109 35.08 -60.63 -26.54
C ARG A 109 34.63 -59.26 -26.12
N PRO A 110 35.43 -58.50 -25.35
CA PRO A 110 35.10 -57.13 -25.01
C PRO A 110 35.11 -56.24 -26.26
N VAL A 111 34.04 -55.39 -26.40
CA VAL A 111 33.86 -54.48 -27.55
C VAL A 111 33.48 -53.09 -27.04
N ALA A 112 33.88 -52.11 -27.80
CA ALA A 112 33.39 -50.73 -27.52
C ALA A 112 31.89 -50.64 -27.75
N ALA A 113 31.19 -49.83 -26.90
CA ALA A 113 29.76 -49.62 -26.99
C ALA A 113 29.39 -48.15 -26.76
N ARG A 114 28.32 -47.74 -27.39
CA ARG A 114 27.69 -46.41 -27.15
C ARG A 114 26.45 -46.65 -26.34
N ILE A 115 26.36 -45.97 -25.19
CA ILE A 115 25.23 -46.09 -24.26
C ILE A 115 24.62 -44.70 -23.91
N ARG A 116 23.35 -44.71 -23.49
CA ARG A 116 22.75 -43.58 -22.84
C ARG A 116 22.91 -43.69 -21.32
N PHE A 117 23.22 -42.58 -20.69
CA PHE A 117 23.38 -42.49 -19.25
C PHE A 117 22.74 -41.21 -18.76
N THR A 118 21.91 -41.26 -17.71
CA THR A 118 21.20 -40.09 -17.18
C THR A 118 21.74 -39.75 -15.81
N TYR A 119 22.24 -38.54 -15.65
CA TYR A 119 22.44 -37.93 -14.34
C TYR A 119 21.18 -37.27 -13.86
N THR A 120 20.80 -37.54 -12.60
CA THR A 120 19.65 -36.91 -11.94
C THR A 120 20.16 -36.06 -10.80
N PHE A 121 19.86 -34.78 -10.81
CA PHE A 121 20.23 -33.82 -9.80
C PHE A 121 18.97 -33.46 -8.98
N PRO A 122 18.69 -34.16 -7.87
CA PRO A 122 17.63 -33.77 -6.98
C PRO A 122 17.99 -32.44 -6.29
N PRO A 123 17.02 -31.52 -6.05
CA PRO A 123 17.30 -30.27 -5.33
C PRO A 123 17.92 -30.57 -3.96
N PRO A 124 18.96 -29.82 -3.53
CA PRO A 124 19.54 -30.00 -2.22
C PRO A 124 18.54 -29.71 -1.12
N PRO A 125 18.57 -30.46 0.00
CA PRO A 125 17.65 -30.21 1.11
C PRO A 125 17.88 -28.82 1.72
N ALA A 126 16.80 -28.18 2.16
CA ALA A 126 16.83 -26.93 2.87
C ALA A 126 17.17 -27.13 4.35
N ARG A 127 17.53 -26.05 5.03
CA ARG A 127 17.77 -25.98 6.46
C ARG A 127 16.97 -24.86 7.08
N LEU A 128 16.38 -25.13 8.24
CA LEU A 128 15.66 -24.15 9.02
C LEU A 128 16.38 -23.95 10.35
N VAL A 129 16.73 -22.71 10.64
CA VAL A 129 17.27 -22.29 11.93
C VAL A 129 16.41 -21.17 12.49
N GLY A 130 16.31 -21.08 13.80
CA GLY A 130 15.51 -19.99 14.35
C GLY A 130 15.67 -19.84 15.85
N ARG A 131 14.96 -18.87 16.38
CA ARG A 131 14.91 -18.60 17.82
C ARG A 131 13.46 -18.45 18.26
N VAL A 132 13.11 -19.10 19.36
CA VAL A 132 11.79 -18.98 19.99
C VAL A 132 11.93 -18.11 21.23
N LEU A 133 11.17 -17.01 21.24
CA LEU A 133 11.18 -16.01 22.31
C LEU A 133 9.79 -15.88 22.91
N ARG A 134 9.70 -15.37 24.15
CA ARG A 134 8.43 -14.97 24.77
C ARG A 134 7.98 -13.61 24.22
N ALA A 135 6.74 -13.51 23.76
CA ALA A 135 6.20 -12.27 23.19
C ALA A 135 6.25 -11.07 24.15
N ALA A 136 6.14 -11.32 25.47
CA ALA A 136 6.08 -10.25 26.48
C ALA A 136 7.44 -9.76 27.01
N SER A 137 8.56 -10.50 26.77
CA SER A 137 9.84 -10.17 27.42
C SER A 137 11.05 -10.41 26.52
N ASP A 138 10.84 -10.90 25.28
CA ASP A 138 11.89 -11.38 24.37
C ASP A 138 12.88 -12.39 25.01
N ALA A 139 12.53 -12.93 26.19
CA ALA A 139 13.32 -13.96 26.83
C ALA A 139 13.25 -15.27 26.03
N PRO A 140 14.35 -16.01 25.92
CA PRO A 140 14.35 -17.28 25.19
C PRO A 140 13.38 -18.28 25.82
N VAL A 141 12.67 -19.04 24.98
CA VAL A 141 11.82 -20.13 25.40
C VAL A 141 12.62 -21.42 25.26
N VAL A 142 13.04 -21.97 26.38
CA VAL A 142 13.82 -23.22 26.46
C VAL A 142 12.90 -24.43 26.39
N GLY A 143 13.28 -25.45 25.60
CA GLY A 143 12.53 -26.71 25.51
C GLY A 143 11.20 -26.58 24.76
N ALA A 144 10.98 -25.52 23.97
CA ALA A 144 9.83 -25.45 23.06
C ALA A 144 9.96 -26.52 21.99
N GLU A 145 8.91 -27.30 21.76
CA GLU A 145 8.84 -28.25 20.66
C GLU A 145 8.54 -27.49 19.37
N VAL A 146 9.38 -27.70 18.34
CA VAL A 146 9.20 -27.14 17.00
C VAL A 146 8.95 -28.29 16.04
N VAL A 147 7.78 -28.34 15.44
CA VAL A 147 7.35 -29.36 14.48
C VAL A 147 7.23 -28.70 13.12
N ALA A 148 8.04 -29.14 12.16
CA ALA A 148 7.95 -28.72 10.76
C ALA A 148 7.28 -29.83 9.95
N ARG A 149 6.15 -29.52 9.31
CA ARG A 149 5.43 -30.44 8.42
C ARG A 149 5.62 -30.00 6.97
N ASP A 150 6.21 -30.86 6.15
CA ASP A 150 6.43 -30.59 4.73
C ASP A 150 5.16 -30.80 3.89
N ALA A 151 5.21 -30.39 2.62
CA ALA A 151 4.08 -30.49 1.70
C ALA A 151 3.63 -31.94 1.38
N ALA A 152 4.50 -32.93 1.63
CA ALA A 152 4.21 -34.36 1.50
C ALA A 152 3.61 -34.97 2.79
N GLY A 153 3.54 -34.18 3.88
CA GLY A 153 3.02 -34.60 5.18
C GLY A 153 4.09 -35.19 6.10
N GLY A 154 5.38 -35.13 5.73
CA GLY A 154 6.49 -35.56 6.58
C GLY A 154 6.67 -34.58 7.76
N GLU A 155 6.83 -35.12 8.98
CA GLU A 155 7.06 -34.34 10.18
C GLU A 155 8.53 -34.38 10.62
N HIS A 156 9.09 -33.20 10.84
CA HIS A 156 10.45 -33.01 11.35
C HIS A 156 10.38 -32.23 12.67
N ARG A 157 10.89 -32.80 13.73
CA ARG A 157 10.76 -32.28 15.10
C ARG A 157 12.12 -31.93 15.69
N THR A 158 12.14 -30.83 16.45
CA THR A 158 13.30 -30.41 17.25
C THR A 158 12.80 -29.66 18.49
N THR A 159 13.70 -29.40 19.43
CA THR A 159 13.41 -28.62 20.63
C THR A 159 14.39 -27.46 20.73
N THR A 160 13.95 -26.35 21.33
CA THR A 160 14.81 -25.18 21.53
C THR A 160 15.83 -25.38 22.63
N GLY A 161 17.06 -24.91 22.40
CA GLY A 161 18.16 -24.88 23.35
C GLY A 161 18.00 -23.83 24.48
N PRO A 162 19.03 -23.73 25.36
CA PRO A 162 18.99 -22.77 26.48
C PRO A 162 18.87 -21.30 26.08
N ASP A 163 19.30 -20.95 24.89
CA ASP A 163 19.22 -19.61 24.28
C ASP A 163 17.97 -19.43 23.38
N GLY A 164 17.05 -20.42 23.43
CA GLY A 164 15.84 -20.44 22.61
C GLY A 164 16.07 -20.76 21.13
N THR A 165 17.29 -21.11 20.72
CA THR A 165 17.59 -21.47 19.33
C THR A 165 17.14 -22.89 18.99
N PHE A 166 16.75 -23.11 17.75
CA PHE A 166 16.45 -24.41 17.18
C PHE A 166 17.05 -24.56 15.78
N ARG A 167 17.23 -25.82 15.36
CA ARG A 167 17.73 -26.14 14.03
C ARG A 167 17.08 -27.44 13.52
N ILE A 168 16.62 -27.39 12.27
CA ILE A 168 16.14 -28.58 11.54
C ILE A 168 16.91 -28.67 10.23
N ASP A 169 17.70 -29.71 10.09
CA ASP A 169 18.48 -30.00 8.88
C ASP A 169 17.70 -30.91 7.94
N ARG A 170 18.04 -30.88 6.65
CA ARG A 170 17.53 -31.79 5.60
C ARG A 170 16.03 -31.74 5.37
N LEU A 171 15.44 -30.54 5.49
CA LEU A 171 14.05 -30.33 5.11
C LEU A 171 13.88 -30.37 3.58
N PRO A 172 12.81 -30.97 3.07
CA PRO A 172 12.44 -30.78 1.69
C PRO A 172 12.25 -29.28 1.40
N HIS A 173 12.65 -28.85 0.21
CA HIS A 173 12.37 -27.50 -0.25
C HIS A 173 10.86 -27.31 -0.53
N GLY A 174 10.39 -26.08 -0.49
CA GLY A 174 8.99 -25.73 -0.65
C GLY A 174 8.32 -25.34 0.65
N ARG A 175 7.00 -25.37 0.65
CA ARG A 175 6.21 -24.91 1.79
C ARG A 175 6.29 -25.91 2.95
N VAL A 176 6.64 -25.38 4.12
CA VAL A 176 6.70 -26.12 5.38
C VAL A 176 5.79 -25.41 6.38
N HIS A 177 4.88 -26.17 6.99
CA HIS A 177 4.06 -25.67 8.09
C HIS A 177 4.79 -25.92 9.41
N LEU A 178 5.04 -24.86 10.15
CA LEU A 178 5.73 -24.90 11.44
C LEU A 178 4.72 -24.71 12.56
N ARG A 179 4.78 -25.62 13.54
CA ARG A 179 4.04 -25.51 14.78
C ARG A 179 5.02 -25.50 15.95
N VAL A 180 4.91 -24.50 16.81
CA VAL A 180 5.75 -24.36 18.00
C VAL A 180 4.90 -24.40 19.25
N GLU A 181 5.24 -25.33 20.15
CA GLU A 181 4.52 -25.50 21.41
C GLU A 181 5.50 -25.44 22.59
N ALA A 182 5.10 -24.74 23.65
CA ALA A 182 5.86 -24.72 24.92
C ALA A 182 4.91 -24.60 26.12
N ALA A 183 5.31 -25.19 27.25
CA ALA A 183 4.53 -25.13 28.49
C ALA A 183 4.21 -23.68 28.88
N ARG A 184 2.95 -23.42 29.19
CA ARG A 184 2.42 -22.08 29.60
C ARG A 184 2.44 -21.02 28.50
N ASN A 185 2.63 -21.42 27.23
CA ASN A 185 2.55 -20.54 26.08
C ASN A 185 1.49 -21.07 25.10
N GLN A 186 0.86 -20.15 24.37
CA GLN A 186 -0.05 -20.53 23.29
C GLN A 186 0.72 -21.14 22.14
N PRO A 187 0.27 -22.24 21.52
CA PRO A 187 0.87 -22.79 20.32
C PRO A 187 0.88 -21.73 19.21
N THR A 188 1.95 -21.68 18.44
CA THR A 188 2.08 -20.74 17.32
C THR A 188 2.32 -21.52 16.05
N ASP A 189 1.54 -21.27 15.02
CA ASP A 189 1.66 -21.85 13.68
C ASP A 189 2.13 -20.80 12.66
N THR A 190 3.04 -21.18 11.78
CA THR A 190 3.50 -20.34 10.64
C THR A 190 3.83 -21.20 9.44
N ASP A 191 3.68 -20.62 8.24
CA ASP A 191 4.07 -21.27 6.99
C ASP A 191 5.30 -20.58 6.40
N GLU A 192 6.32 -21.37 6.05
CA GLU A 192 7.54 -20.89 5.41
C GLU A 192 7.78 -21.61 4.08
N ASP A 193 8.32 -20.88 3.10
CA ASP A 193 8.69 -21.43 1.80
C ASP A 193 10.21 -21.56 1.71
N LEU A 194 10.71 -22.77 1.87
CA LEU A 194 12.14 -23.08 1.92
C LEU A 194 12.72 -23.23 0.52
N ALA A 195 13.77 -22.47 0.21
CA ALA A 195 14.50 -22.65 -1.05
C ALA A 195 15.51 -23.82 -0.96
N PRO A 196 15.77 -24.53 -2.08
CA PRO A 196 16.72 -25.63 -2.11
C PRO A 196 18.11 -25.21 -1.65
N GLY A 197 18.68 -25.96 -0.70
CA GLY A 197 20.02 -25.71 -0.16
C GLY A 197 20.16 -24.46 0.68
N GLU A 198 19.04 -23.75 0.98
CA GLU A 198 19.02 -22.53 1.77
C GLU A 198 18.91 -22.82 3.28
N GLU A 199 19.56 -21.97 4.07
CA GLU A 199 19.32 -21.87 5.51
C GLU A 199 18.38 -20.71 5.76
N THR A 200 17.13 -21.00 6.16
CA THR A 200 16.11 -20.02 6.50
C THR A 200 16.18 -19.73 7.99
N GLU A 201 16.32 -18.47 8.37
CA GLU A 201 16.36 -18.03 9.78
C GLU A 201 15.02 -17.41 10.19
N LEU A 202 14.44 -17.89 11.30
CA LEU A 202 13.16 -17.41 11.83
C LEU A 202 13.29 -16.97 13.29
N VAL A 203 12.51 -15.93 13.65
CA VAL A 203 12.29 -15.56 15.04
C VAL A 203 10.80 -15.72 15.34
N LEU A 204 10.48 -16.65 16.22
CA LEU A 204 9.10 -16.97 16.62
C LEU A 204 8.85 -16.47 18.03
N ARG A 205 7.70 -15.83 18.27
CA ARG A 205 7.34 -15.28 19.57
C ARG A 205 6.08 -15.97 20.08
N LEU A 206 6.20 -16.64 21.25
CA LEU A 206 5.10 -17.34 21.90
C LEU A 206 4.42 -16.41 22.93
N ALA A 207 3.10 -16.26 22.83
CA ALA A 207 2.30 -15.59 23.82
C ALA A 207 2.08 -16.49 25.06
N PRO A 208 2.14 -15.97 26.29
CA PRO A 208 1.81 -16.76 27.47
C PRO A 208 0.32 -17.12 27.45
N ILE A 209 0.00 -18.35 27.88
CA ILE A 209 -1.39 -18.68 28.23
C ILE A 209 -1.72 -17.85 29.46
N ALA A 210 -2.67 -16.92 29.34
CA ALA A 210 -3.20 -16.20 30.50
C ALA A 210 -3.63 -17.26 31.55
N ALA A 211 -3.12 -17.14 32.77
CA ALA A 211 -3.57 -17.99 33.88
C ALA A 211 -5.08 -17.82 33.96
N ALA A 212 -5.82 -18.88 33.68
CA ALA A 212 -7.27 -18.89 33.79
C ALA A 212 -7.65 -18.53 35.22
N ALA A 213 -8.16 -17.32 35.44
CA ALA A 213 -9.12 -17.11 36.49
C ALA A 213 -10.34 -17.96 36.08
N GLU A 214 -10.70 -18.93 36.88
CA GLU A 214 -11.87 -19.77 36.64
C GLU A 214 -13.10 -18.88 36.45
N VAL A 215 -13.55 -18.74 35.21
CA VAL A 215 -14.85 -18.19 34.87
C VAL A 215 -15.69 -19.35 34.37
N PRO A 216 -16.81 -19.72 35.04
CA PRO A 216 -17.70 -20.74 34.55
C PRO A 216 -18.46 -20.22 33.34
N GLY A 217 -18.27 -20.83 32.21
CA GLY A 217 -19.10 -20.58 31.04
C GLY A 217 -18.24 -20.46 29.76
N GLY A 218 -18.38 -21.46 28.93
CA GLY A 218 -17.72 -21.73 27.65
C GLY A 218 -17.11 -20.54 26.90
N ALA A 219 -15.80 -20.47 26.90
CA ALA A 219 -15.06 -19.56 26.05
C ALA A 219 -14.90 -20.21 24.66
N GLU A 220 -15.43 -19.56 23.64
CA GLU A 220 -15.08 -19.86 22.24
C GLU A 220 -13.58 -19.57 21.97
N PRO A 221 -12.97 -20.29 21.01
CA PRO A 221 -11.53 -20.15 20.73
C PRO A 221 -11.21 -18.75 20.23
N ILE A 222 -10.18 -18.15 20.85
CA ILE A 222 -9.62 -16.85 20.47
C ILE A 222 -9.08 -16.96 19.05
N GLU A 223 -9.48 -16.03 18.23
CA GLU A 223 -9.08 -15.82 16.83
C GLU A 223 -7.54 -15.96 16.64
N GLU A 224 -7.15 -16.85 15.74
CA GLU A 224 -5.77 -17.22 15.43
C GLU A 224 -4.98 -15.99 14.96
N VAL A 225 -4.12 -15.43 15.79
CA VAL A 225 -3.22 -14.33 15.40
C VAL A 225 -2.10 -14.92 14.53
N ARG A 226 -2.28 -14.91 13.23
CA ARG A 226 -1.22 -15.25 12.27
C ARG A 226 -0.17 -14.15 12.24
N VAL A 227 0.91 -14.31 12.99
CA VAL A 227 2.09 -13.45 12.87
C VAL A 227 2.82 -13.83 11.58
N LYS A 228 2.52 -13.16 10.48
CA LYS A 228 3.36 -13.20 9.27
C LYS A 228 4.65 -12.48 9.59
N ALA A 229 5.80 -13.16 9.46
CA ALA A 229 7.09 -12.48 9.45
C ALA A 229 7.11 -11.46 8.30
N GLU A 230 7.09 -10.17 8.63
CA GLU A 230 7.13 -9.13 7.61
C GLU A 230 8.50 -9.11 6.94
N ARG A 231 8.52 -9.28 5.62
CA ARG A 231 9.74 -9.05 4.84
C ARG A 231 10.14 -7.58 4.98
N PRO A 232 11.44 -7.27 5.11
CA PRO A 232 11.91 -5.89 5.13
C PRO A 232 11.34 -5.12 3.92
N PRO A 233 10.87 -3.88 4.11
CA PRO A 233 10.28 -3.10 3.02
C PRO A 233 11.28 -2.87 1.88
N ARG A 234 10.79 -2.82 0.64
CA ARG A 234 11.58 -2.49 -0.56
C ARG A 234 11.92 -1.00 -0.62
N GLU A 235 11.13 -0.19 0.02
CA GLU A 235 11.19 1.27 0.05
C GLU A 235 12.07 1.76 1.22
N VAL A 236 12.53 2.99 1.14
CA VAL A 236 13.29 3.63 2.24
C VAL A 236 12.43 3.65 3.50
N THR A 237 11.21 4.15 3.36
CA THR A 237 10.25 4.25 4.47
C THR A 237 8.88 3.79 4.02
N LYS A 238 8.42 2.75 4.68
CA LYS A 238 7.07 2.23 4.63
C LYS A 238 6.53 2.22 6.06
N ARG A 239 5.37 2.82 6.28
CA ARG A 239 4.69 2.83 7.58
C ARG A 239 3.37 2.11 7.45
N THR A 240 3.26 0.96 8.09
CA THR A 240 2.04 0.14 8.07
C THR A 240 1.23 0.39 9.34
N ILE A 241 -0.07 0.63 9.19
CA ILE A 241 -1.05 0.68 10.27
C ILE A 241 -1.95 -0.55 10.11
N SER A 242 -2.06 -1.35 11.16
CA SER A 242 -2.92 -2.51 11.21
C SER A 242 -4.38 -2.15 11.49
N ARG A 243 -5.29 -3.05 11.19
CA ARG A 243 -6.73 -2.90 11.46
C ARG A 243 -7.01 -2.59 12.93
N ASP A 244 -6.36 -3.30 13.87
CA ASP A 244 -6.58 -3.12 15.32
C ASP A 244 -6.12 -1.74 15.80
N GLU A 245 -4.99 -1.24 15.29
CA GLU A 245 -4.51 0.12 15.58
C GLU A 245 -5.50 1.16 15.06
N VAL A 246 -6.13 0.94 13.91
CA VAL A 246 -7.17 1.82 13.36
C VAL A 246 -8.36 1.94 14.30
N PHE A 247 -8.97 0.81 14.65
CA PHE A 247 -10.19 0.80 15.47
C PHE A 247 -10.01 1.38 16.87
N SER A 248 -8.83 1.20 17.46
CA SER A 248 -8.55 1.61 18.82
C SER A 248 -7.81 2.95 18.93
N SER A 249 -7.58 3.67 17.82
CA SER A 249 -6.92 4.97 17.81
C SER A 249 -7.86 6.07 18.29
N PRO A 250 -7.53 6.80 19.37
CA PRO A 250 -8.36 7.92 19.87
C PRO A 250 -8.40 9.08 18.85
N GLY A 251 -9.53 9.78 18.80
CA GLY A 251 -9.76 10.95 17.96
C GLY A 251 -9.92 10.61 16.46
N THR A 252 -10.04 9.34 16.11
CA THR A 252 -10.24 8.89 14.72
C THR A 252 -11.63 8.31 14.48
N ASN A 253 -12.41 8.06 15.52
CA ASN A 253 -13.68 7.33 15.48
C ASN A 253 -13.55 5.92 14.85
N GLY A 254 -12.37 5.28 14.99
CA GLY A 254 -12.10 4.00 14.33
C GLY A 254 -12.01 4.09 12.80
N ASP A 255 -11.75 5.28 12.27
CA ASP A 255 -11.65 5.51 10.84
C ASP A 255 -10.24 5.21 10.31
N ALA A 256 -10.17 4.42 9.24
CA ALA A 256 -8.95 3.89 8.68
C ALA A 256 -7.94 4.97 8.25
N LEU A 257 -8.37 5.92 7.44
CA LEU A 257 -7.46 6.91 6.87
C LEU A 257 -7.20 8.08 7.82
N ARG A 258 -8.11 8.36 8.76
CA ARG A 258 -7.81 9.31 9.85
C ARG A 258 -6.67 8.83 10.75
N ALA A 259 -6.50 7.51 10.91
CA ALA A 259 -5.36 6.96 11.63
C ALA A 259 -4.02 7.31 10.93
N VAL A 260 -4.00 7.39 9.59
CA VAL A 260 -2.80 7.78 8.82
C VAL A 260 -2.35 9.20 9.15
N GLN A 261 -3.28 10.14 9.43
CA GLN A 261 -2.94 11.53 9.81
C GLN A 261 -2.11 11.64 11.09
N ASN A 262 -2.01 10.57 11.87
CA ASN A 262 -1.22 10.53 13.10
C ASN A 262 0.25 10.12 12.89
N LEU A 263 0.63 9.78 11.65
CA LEU A 263 2.00 9.41 11.30
C LEU A 263 2.86 10.66 11.03
N PRO A 264 4.20 10.57 11.23
CA PRO A 264 5.08 11.69 10.92
C PRO A 264 5.09 12.00 9.41
N GLY A 265 5.35 13.26 9.06
CA GLY A 265 5.35 13.75 7.68
C GLY A 265 3.98 14.14 7.15
N ILE A 266 2.91 13.97 7.93
CA ILE A 266 1.54 14.33 7.52
C ILE A 266 1.09 15.59 8.25
N ALA A 267 1.00 16.68 7.50
CA ALA A 267 0.47 17.94 7.97
C ALA A 267 -1.06 17.90 8.08
N ARG A 268 -1.62 18.87 8.79
CA ARG A 268 -3.07 19.03 8.90
C ARG A 268 -3.63 19.56 7.56
N PRO A 269 -4.54 18.82 6.90
CA PRO A 269 -5.14 19.33 5.66
C PRO A 269 -5.99 20.56 5.93
N PRO A 270 -6.19 21.43 4.91
CA PRO A 270 -7.16 22.51 4.98
C PRO A 270 -8.57 22.00 5.32
N PRO A 271 -9.41 22.79 5.96
CA PRO A 271 -10.84 22.49 6.10
C PRO A 271 -11.44 22.20 4.72
N PHE A 272 -12.24 21.18 4.58
CA PHE A 272 -12.83 20.72 3.31
C PHE A 272 -11.85 20.08 2.31
N GLY A 273 -10.56 19.92 2.66
CA GLY A 273 -9.60 19.18 1.84
C GLY A 273 -9.85 17.67 1.92
N GLY A 274 -10.13 17.03 0.79
CA GLY A 274 -10.35 15.57 0.69
C GLY A 274 -9.08 14.74 0.57
N GLN A 275 -7.88 15.32 0.74
CA GLN A 275 -6.59 14.69 0.50
C GLN A 275 -5.57 15.02 1.61
N LEU A 276 -4.46 14.26 1.65
CA LEU A 276 -3.38 14.42 2.63
C LEU A 276 -2.32 15.42 2.16
N VAL A 277 -1.81 16.22 3.08
CA VAL A 277 -0.62 17.06 2.89
C VAL A 277 0.60 16.31 3.43
N VAL A 278 1.47 15.84 2.54
CA VAL A 278 2.64 15.02 2.89
C VAL A 278 3.94 15.80 2.69
N ARG A 279 4.73 15.95 3.76
CA ARG A 279 6.04 16.64 3.72
C ARG A 279 5.97 18.01 3.00
N GLY A 280 4.96 18.83 3.33
CA GLY A 280 4.79 20.17 2.74
C GLY A 280 4.51 20.22 1.23
N SER A 281 4.18 19.08 0.60
CA SER A 281 3.68 19.01 -0.77
C SER A 281 2.22 19.45 -0.84
N ALA A 282 1.74 19.83 -2.01
CA ALA A 282 0.32 20.12 -2.19
C ALA A 282 -0.54 18.85 -2.01
N PRO A 283 -1.80 18.96 -1.58
CA PRO A 283 -2.66 17.78 -1.40
C PRO A 283 -2.76 16.87 -2.63
N GLN A 284 -2.88 17.46 -3.82
CA GLN A 284 -2.97 16.74 -5.10
C GLN A 284 -1.68 16.00 -5.49
N ASP A 285 -0.55 16.24 -4.83
CA ASP A 285 0.72 15.56 -5.09
C ASP A 285 0.75 14.14 -4.51
N THR A 286 -0.20 13.83 -3.60
CA THR A 286 -0.31 12.53 -2.93
C THR A 286 -1.40 11.69 -3.58
N GLN A 287 -1.10 10.43 -3.89
CA GLN A 287 -2.08 9.50 -4.47
C GLN A 287 -2.50 8.43 -3.47
N THR A 288 -3.76 8.01 -3.58
CA THR A 288 -4.33 6.93 -2.78
C THR A 288 -4.80 5.80 -3.67
N PHE A 289 -4.48 4.58 -3.26
CA PHE A 289 -4.89 3.35 -3.92
C PHE A 289 -5.71 2.49 -2.96
N ILE A 290 -6.74 1.84 -3.48
CA ILE A 290 -7.50 0.78 -2.80
C ILE A 290 -7.29 -0.49 -3.60
N ASP A 291 -6.58 -1.47 -3.02
CA ASP A 291 -6.21 -2.73 -3.70
C ASP A 291 -5.57 -2.54 -5.09
N GLY A 292 -4.76 -1.49 -5.23
CA GLY A 292 -4.06 -1.17 -6.47
C GLY A 292 -4.83 -0.28 -7.45
N THR A 293 -6.07 0.13 -7.16
CA THR A 293 -6.84 1.07 -7.98
C THR A 293 -6.83 2.47 -7.36
N ASN A 294 -6.51 3.49 -8.15
CA ASN A 294 -6.49 4.89 -7.72
C ASN A 294 -7.91 5.40 -7.42
N VAL A 295 -8.04 6.20 -6.36
CA VAL A 295 -9.28 6.88 -5.97
C VAL A 295 -9.07 8.40 -5.87
N PRO A 296 -10.09 9.24 -6.22
CA PRO A 296 -9.92 10.68 -6.34
C PRO A 296 -9.87 11.41 -4.98
N ILE A 297 -10.58 10.88 -4.00
CA ILE A 297 -10.67 11.42 -2.63
C ILE A 297 -10.48 10.32 -1.60
N ILE A 298 -10.09 10.71 -0.39
CA ILE A 298 -9.90 9.78 0.73
C ILE A 298 -10.75 10.16 1.95
N TYR A 299 -11.16 11.42 2.07
CA TYR A 299 -11.99 11.90 3.16
C TYR A 299 -13.27 12.52 2.64
N HIS A 300 -14.35 12.31 3.36
CA HIS A 300 -15.60 13.06 3.20
C HIS A 300 -15.43 14.53 3.57
N PHE A 301 -16.31 15.38 3.07
CA PHE A 301 -16.32 16.80 3.43
C PHE A 301 -16.32 17.01 4.95
N GLY A 302 -15.48 17.92 5.41
CA GLY A 302 -15.23 18.16 6.83
C GLY A 302 -14.20 17.22 7.48
N GLY A 303 -13.67 16.20 6.76
CA GLY A 303 -12.59 15.36 7.24
C GLY A 303 -12.93 14.47 8.44
N LEU A 304 -14.21 14.28 8.77
CA LEU A 304 -14.66 13.51 9.93
C LEU A 304 -14.59 11.99 9.70
N SER A 305 -14.64 11.55 8.46
CA SER A 305 -14.61 10.14 8.07
C SER A 305 -13.94 9.96 6.71
N SER A 306 -13.44 8.76 6.43
CA SER A 306 -12.85 8.41 5.14
C SER A 306 -13.80 7.58 4.29
N VAL A 307 -13.55 7.54 2.98
CA VAL A 307 -14.36 6.78 2.01
C VAL A 307 -14.17 5.25 2.11
N VAL A 308 -13.24 4.78 2.92
CA VAL A 308 -12.97 3.35 3.10
C VAL A 308 -13.62 2.85 4.38
N PRO A 309 -14.55 1.90 4.31
CA PRO A 309 -15.07 1.22 5.49
C PRO A 309 -13.94 0.49 6.23
N SER A 310 -13.69 0.86 7.48
CA SER A 310 -12.61 0.28 8.28
C SER A 310 -12.79 -1.21 8.51
N GLU A 311 -14.02 -1.71 8.46
CA GLU A 311 -14.39 -3.11 8.61
C GLU A 311 -13.82 -4.01 7.51
N SER A 312 -13.69 -3.45 6.32
CA SER A 312 -13.13 -4.14 5.14
C SER A 312 -11.60 -4.00 5.02
N LEU A 313 -10.97 -3.31 5.98
CA LEU A 313 -9.55 -3.04 5.97
C LEU A 313 -8.73 -4.26 6.42
N ASP A 314 -7.63 -4.57 5.71
CA ASP A 314 -6.54 -5.42 6.18
C ASP A 314 -5.45 -4.54 6.81
N LYS A 315 -4.91 -3.61 6.03
CA LYS A 315 -3.84 -2.68 6.44
C LYS A 315 -3.79 -1.45 5.56
N ILE A 316 -3.08 -0.44 6.04
CA ILE A 316 -2.73 0.75 5.25
C ILE A 316 -1.21 0.86 5.22
N ASP A 317 -0.65 0.91 4.02
CA ASP A 317 0.76 1.18 3.79
C ASP A 317 0.93 2.64 3.35
N PHE A 318 1.67 3.42 4.12
CA PHE A 318 1.95 4.83 3.84
C PHE A 318 3.42 5.03 3.46
N TYR A 319 3.66 5.72 2.35
CA TYR A 319 4.97 6.06 1.80
C TYR A 319 5.11 7.59 1.70
N PRO A 320 5.85 8.25 2.59
CA PRO A 320 5.97 9.71 2.59
C PRO A 320 6.87 10.28 1.49
N GLY A 321 7.60 9.42 0.78
CA GLY A 321 8.51 9.73 -0.32
C GLY A 321 9.40 8.54 -0.64
N ASN A 322 10.23 8.64 -1.69
CA ASN A 322 11.10 7.56 -2.16
C ASN A 322 10.38 6.20 -2.25
N PHE A 323 9.14 6.22 -2.76
CA PHE A 323 8.32 5.03 -2.94
C PHE A 323 8.79 4.19 -4.14
N GLY A 324 8.46 2.89 -4.14
CA GLY A 324 8.89 1.91 -5.14
C GLY A 324 8.41 2.24 -6.57
N ALA A 325 9.04 1.62 -7.58
CA ALA A 325 8.78 1.90 -8.99
C ALA A 325 7.38 1.50 -9.46
N GLN A 326 6.67 0.66 -8.69
CA GLN A 326 5.26 0.32 -8.92
C GLN A 326 4.32 1.54 -8.83
N TYR A 327 4.74 2.62 -8.17
CA TYR A 327 3.99 3.87 -8.08
C TYR A 327 4.65 4.95 -8.94
N GLY A 328 3.82 5.69 -9.68
CA GLY A 328 4.24 6.79 -10.54
C GLY A 328 3.20 7.90 -10.57
N ARG A 329 3.46 8.95 -11.34
CA ARG A 329 2.54 10.08 -11.55
C ARG A 329 2.16 10.82 -10.27
N ALA A 330 3.02 10.75 -9.26
CA ALA A 330 2.92 11.44 -7.98
C ALA A 330 4.28 11.98 -7.54
N MET A 331 4.32 13.10 -6.80
CA MET A 331 5.55 13.65 -6.25
C MET A 331 5.47 13.99 -4.75
N GLY A 332 4.31 13.77 -4.12
CA GLY A 332 4.11 13.92 -2.68
C GLY A 332 4.39 12.62 -1.92
N GLY A 333 3.36 11.84 -1.70
CA GLY A 333 3.37 10.54 -1.03
C GLY A 333 2.40 9.55 -1.67
N ILE A 334 2.39 8.33 -1.14
CA ILE A 334 1.45 7.26 -1.55
C ILE A 334 0.77 6.71 -0.30
N VAL A 335 -0.54 6.52 -0.38
CA VAL A 335 -1.34 5.74 0.57
C VAL A 335 -1.88 4.51 -0.17
N ASP A 336 -1.52 3.33 0.27
CA ASP A 336 -2.01 2.07 -0.32
C ASP A 336 -2.84 1.32 0.72
N VAL A 337 -4.13 1.19 0.44
CA VAL A 337 -5.13 0.55 1.30
C VAL A 337 -5.34 -0.88 0.81
N GLY A 338 -4.98 -1.85 1.63
CA GLY A 338 -5.29 -3.25 1.40
C GLY A 338 -6.63 -3.63 2.01
N LEU A 339 -7.51 -4.24 1.24
CA LEU A 339 -8.76 -4.81 1.72
C LEU A 339 -8.56 -6.26 2.14
N ARG A 340 -9.17 -6.66 3.27
CA ARG A 340 -9.14 -8.04 3.74
C ARG A 340 -10.03 -8.95 2.89
N ASP A 341 -9.71 -10.21 2.88
CA ASP A 341 -10.58 -11.22 2.30
C ASP A 341 -11.79 -11.48 3.19
N PRO A 342 -12.96 -11.84 2.63
CA PRO A 342 -14.10 -12.28 3.41
C PRO A 342 -13.78 -13.55 4.22
N ASN A 343 -14.38 -13.71 5.41
CA ASN A 343 -14.18 -14.89 6.23
C ASN A 343 -14.57 -16.19 5.50
N ALA A 344 -13.71 -17.20 5.62
CA ALA A 344 -13.86 -18.49 4.91
C ALA A 344 -14.29 -19.67 5.80
N ASP A 345 -14.72 -19.41 7.06
CA ASP A 345 -15.08 -20.43 8.06
C ASP A 345 -16.46 -21.08 7.85
N GLY A 346 -17.21 -20.64 6.84
CA GLY A 346 -18.56 -21.15 6.52
C GLY A 346 -19.68 -20.52 7.34
N LYS A 347 -19.38 -19.77 8.39
CA LYS A 347 -20.37 -19.08 9.22
C LYS A 347 -20.80 -17.76 8.56
N LEU A 348 -21.95 -17.27 8.95
CA LEU A 348 -22.38 -15.90 8.63
C LEU A 348 -21.79 -14.97 9.68
N HIS A 349 -21.05 -13.97 9.21
CA HIS A 349 -20.57 -12.88 10.04
C HIS A 349 -21.29 -11.60 9.65
N ALA A 350 -21.74 -10.87 10.65
CA ALA A 350 -22.36 -9.57 10.45
C ALA A 350 -21.83 -8.57 11.49
N MET A 351 -21.72 -7.32 11.09
CA MET A 351 -21.39 -6.23 11.97
C MET A 351 -22.39 -5.10 11.77
N LEU A 352 -22.87 -4.52 12.86
CA LEU A 352 -23.65 -3.30 12.87
C LEU A 352 -23.00 -2.31 13.83
N GLN A 353 -22.70 -1.12 13.35
CA GLN A 353 -22.22 0.00 14.17
C GLN A 353 -23.14 1.19 13.99
N LEU A 354 -23.51 1.78 15.10
CA LEU A 354 -24.31 3.01 15.17
C LEU A 354 -23.59 4.00 16.08
N ASP A 355 -23.29 5.19 15.59
CA ASP A 355 -22.72 6.26 16.40
C ASP A 355 -23.38 7.61 16.12
N SER A 356 -22.91 8.69 16.73
CA SER A 356 -23.49 10.03 16.58
C SER A 356 -23.32 10.61 15.16
N ILE A 357 -22.53 10.03 14.28
CA ILE A 357 -22.20 10.54 12.95
C ILE A 357 -22.86 9.71 11.86
N ASP A 358 -22.66 8.38 11.92
CA ASP A 358 -23.07 7.47 10.86
C ASP A 358 -23.56 6.11 11.38
N VAL A 359 -24.19 5.36 10.49
CA VAL A 359 -24.50 3.95 10.66
C VAL A 359 -23.71 3.15 9.63
N ARG A 360 -23.14 2.03 10.06
CA ARG A 360 -22.34 1.10 9.26
C ARG A 360 -22.86 -0.31 9.44
N ALA A 361 -22.89 -1.05 8.34
CA ALA A 361 -23.26 -2.47 8.35
C ALA A 361 -22.31 -3.24 7.43
N LEU A 362 -21.99 -4.46 7.84
CA LEU A 362 -21.23 -5.42 7.04
C LEU A 362 -21.83 -6.79 7.21
N VAL A 363 -21.91 -7.54 6.12
CA VAL A 363 -22.32 -8.94 6.10
C VAL A 363 -21.35 -9.71 5.23
N GLU A 364 -20.87 -10.85 5.71
CA GLU A 364 -19.95 -11.70 4.95
C GLU A 364 -20.19 -13.18 5.24
N ARG A 365 -19.90 -14.02 4.26
CA ARG A 365 -20.04 -15.48 4.37
C ARG A 365 -19.21 -16.20 3.31
N SER A 366 -18.72 -17.39 3.68
CA SER A 366 -18.29 -18.39 2.71
C SER A 366 -19.49 -19.13 2.13
N LEU A 367 -19.55 -19.24 0.80
CA LEU A 367 -20.60 -19.95 0.05
C LEU A 367 -20.22 -21.39 -0.28
N GLY A 368 -19.06 -21.83 0.21
CA GLY A 368 -18.48 -23.14 -0.11
C GLY A 368 -17.79 -23.20 -1.46
N LYS A 369 -17.07 -24.31 -1.72
CA LYS A 369 -16.30 -24.52 -2.95
C LYS A 369 -15.32 -23.38 -3.28
N GLY A 370 -14.76 -22.72 -2.27
CA GLY A 370 -13.81 -21.59 -2.42
C GLY A 370 -14.46 -20.25 -2.81
N TRP A 371 -15.79 -20.12 -2.79
CA TRP A 371 -16.48 -18.85 -2.95
C TRP A 371 -16.72 -18.19 -1.59
N SER A 372 -16.47 -16.90 -1.50
CA SER A 372 -16.86 -16.07 -0.36
C SER A 372 -17.31 -14.69 -0.84
N PHE A 373 -18.15 -14.04 -0.05
CA PHE A 373 -18.60 -12.68 -0.34
C PHE A 373 -18.59 -11.83 0.92
N SER A 374 -18.50 -10.53 0.74
CA SER A 374 -18.68 -9.50 1.76
C SER A 374 -19.41 -8.31 1.14
N ALA A 375 -20.38 -7.78 1.86
CA ALA A 375 -21.10 -6.57 1.47
C ALA A 375 -21.12 -5.61 2.65
N SER A 376 -20.79 -4.34 2.43
CA SER A 376 -20.85 -3.30 3.45
C SER A 376 -21.49 -2.03 2.91
N GLY A 377 -22.11 -1.28 3.82
CA GLY A 377 -22.69 0.02 3.53
C GLY A 377 -22.60 0.93 4.74
N ARG A 378 -22.47 2.24 4.46
CA ARG A 378 -22.43 3.31 5.46
C ARG A 378 -23.24 4.50 4.99
N ARG A 379 -23.91 5.14 5.92
CA ARG A 379 -24.61 6.41 5.71
C ARG A 379 -24.39 7.34 6.88
N SER A 380 -24.04 8.61 6.60
CA SER A 380 -24.02 9.66 7.61
C SER A 380 -25.43 10.21 7.85
N TYR A 381 -25.72 10.59 9.07
CA TYR A 381 -26.92 11.35 9.46
C TYR A 381 -26.59 12.53 10.37
N PHE A 382 -25.35 12.99 10.29
CA PHE A 382 -24.85 14.18 10.97
C PHE A 382 -25.70 15.43 10.64
N ASP A 383 -26.30 15.48 9.45
CA ASP A 383 -27.22 16.52 9.01
C ASP A 383 -28.50 16.63 9.85
N LEU A 384 -28.93 15.54 10.50
CA LEU A 384 -30.18 15.52 11.27
C LEU A 384 -30.06 16.30 12.58
N TRP A 385 -28.91 16.23 13.24
CA TRP A 385 -28.73 16.85 14.56
C TRP A 385 -27.77 18.05 14.55
N LEU A 386 -26.93 18.25 13.53
CA LEU A 386 -26.07 19.43 13.45
C LEU A 386 -26.89 20.73 13.41
N ARG A 387 -28.04 20.70 12.74
CA ARG A 387 -28.98 21.84 12.76
C ARG A 387 -29.44 22.23 14.16
N LEU A 388 -29.58 21.24 15.06
CA LEU A 388 -29.98 21.50 16.46
C LEU A 388 -28.84 22.15 17.27
N LEU A 389 -27.57 21.90 16.92
CA LEU A 389 -26.42 22.43 17.64
C LEU A 389 -25.88 23.74 17.05
N ALA A 390 -25.98 23.94 15.75
CA ALA A 390 -25.37 25.06 15.06
C ALA A 390 -26.28 26.31 14.99
N GLY A 391 -27.55 26.20 15.40
CA GLY A 391 -28.54 27.31 15.30
C GLY A 391 -28.85 27.68 13.84
N ASP A 392 -29.52 28.83 13.65
CA ASP A 392 -30.04 29.30 12.35
C ASP A 392 -28.96 29.69 11.32
N GLY A 393 -27.66 29.67 11.71
CA GLY A 393 -26.55 30.12 10.86
C GLY A 393 -26.00 29.04 9.92
N VAL A 394 -26.30 27.73 10.14
CA VAL A 394 -25.86 26.63 9.28
C VAL A 394 -27.05 25.86 8.75
N THR A 395 -27.33 26.06 7.48
CA THR A 395 -28.52 25.46 6.84
C THR A 395 -28.34 24.06 6.30
N SER A 396 -27.12 23.56 6.16
CA SER A 396 -26.86 22.19 5.71
C SER A 396 -25.59 21.59 6.27
N ALA A 397 -25.59 20.29 6.46
CA ALA A 397 -24.47 19.50 6.93
C ALA A 397 -24.03 18.49 5.85
N PRO A 398 -22.76 18.04 5.87
CA PRO A 398 -22.28 17.00 4.96
C PRO A 398 -23.12 15.74 5.06
N LYS A 399 -23.47 15.17 3.90
CA LYS A 399 -24.12 13.87 3.77
C LYS A 399 -23.22 12.98 2.93
N TYR A 400 -22.99 11.76 3.40
CA TYR A 400 -22.25 10.79 2.60
C TYR A 400 -22.84 9.39 2.69
N TYR A 401 -22.57 8.62 1.64
CA TYR A 401 -22.92 7.23 1.49
C TYR A 401 -21.69 6.49 0.95
N ASP A 402 -21.34 5.36 1.56
CA ASP A 402 -20.33 4.44 1.05
C ASP A 402 -20.92 3.07 0.89
N TYR A 403 -20.44 2.36 -0.11
CA TYR A 403 -20.87 1.00 -0.39
C TYR A 403 -19.72 0.16 -0.95
N GLN A 404 -19.73 -1.10 -0.58
CA GLN A 404 -18.77 -2.07 -1.06
C GLN A 404 -19.41 -3.45 -1.19
N LEU A 405 -19.12 -4.11 -2.29
CA LEU A 405 -19.44 -5.52 -2.52
C LEU A 405 -18.17 -6.22 -2.99
N MET A 406 -17.80 -7.30 -2.34
CA MET A 406 -16.64 -8.11 -2.70
C MET A 406 -17.08 -9.56 -2.87
N VAL A 407 -16.65 -10.18 -3.95
CA VAL A 407 -16.81 -11.61 -4.21
C VAL A 407 -15.43 -12.17 -4.52
N ARG A 408 -15.02 -13.18 -3.78
CA ARG A 408 -13.74 -13.87 -3.94
C ARG A 408 -13.98 -15.31 -4.34
N LYS A 409 -13.16 -15.79 -5.27
CA LYS A 409 -13.06 -17.19 -5.66
C LYS A 409 -11.64 -17.70 -5.48
N GLU A 410 -11.45 -18.65 -4.59
CA GLU A 410 -10.23 -19.45 -4.51
C GLU A 410 -10.26 -20.50 -5.63
N LEU A 411 -9.27 -20.44 -6.52
CA LEU A 411 -9.09 -21.36 -7.65
C LEU A 411 -8.16 -22.53 -7.29
N GLY A 412 -7.46 -22.43 -6.15
CA GLY A 412 -6.51 -23.38 -5.62
C GLY A 412 -5.81 -22.79 -4.39
N ARG A 413 -4.80 -23.50 -3.85
CA ARG A 413 -4.09 -23.06 -2.63
C ARG A 413 -3.39 -21.70 -2.78
N ASP A 414 -2.97 -21.37 -4.01
CA ASP A 414 -2.14 -20.20 -4.30
C ASP A 414 -2.71 -19.29 -5.40
N HIS A 415 -3.98 -19.51 -5.80
CA HIS A 415 -4.65 -18.76 -6.85
C HIS A 415 -5.97 -18.24 -6.36
N ASP A 416 -6.20 -16.95 -6.48
CA ASP A 416 -7.49 -16.34 -6.22
C ASP A 416 -7.85 -15.27 -7.23
N VAL A 417 -9.15 -15.12 -7.44
CA VAL A 417 -9.77 -14.00 -8.17
C VAL A 417 -10.70 -13.29 -7.22
N ARG A 418 -10.61 -11.97 -7.20
CA ARG A 418 -11.46 -11.11 -6.38
C ARG A 418 -12.10 -10.04 -7.25
N PHE A 419 -13.43 -9.96 -7.19
CA PHE A 419 -14.21 -8.88 -7.78
C PHE A 419 -14.66 -7.96 -6.66
N THR A 420 -14.38 -6.67 -6.78
CA THR A 420 -14.79 -5.67 -5.82
C THR A 420 -15.51 -4.53 -6.54
N PHE A 421 -16.69 -4.18 -6.05
CA PHE A 421 -17.42 -2.99 -6.45
C PHE A 421 -17.54 -2.09 -5.24
N PHE A 422 -17.04 -0.85 -5.34
CA PHE A 422 -17.06 0.08 -4.23
C PHE A 422 -17.22 1.52 -4.72
N GLY A 423 -17.73 2.38 -3.85
CA GLY A 423 -17.89 3.77 -4.18
C GLY A 423 -18.35 4.61 -3.00
N SER A 424 -18.35 5.92 -3.23
CA SER A 424 -18.75 6.95 -2.28
C SER A 424 -19.52 8.06 -3.00
N ASP A 425 -20.52 8.63 -2.33
CA ASP A 425 -21.23 9.83 -2.75
C ASP A 425 -21.23 10.81 -1.55
N ASP A 426 -20.67 11.99 -1.74
CA ASP A 426 -20.45 12.99 -0.71
C ASP A 426 -21.00 14.35 -1.18
N ARG A 427 -21.82 14.99 -0.35
CA ARG A 427 -22.47 16.28 -0.67
C ARG A 427 -22.46 17.19 0.52
N VAL A 428 -22.13 18.45 0.27
CA VAL A 428 -22.28 19.52 1.23
C VAL A 428 -22.90 20.75 0.55
N GLU A 429 -23.91 21.31 1.19
CA GLU A 429 -24.53 22.57 0.79
C GLU A 429 -24.46 23.52 1.98
N ILE A 430 -23.81 24.66 1.83
CA ILE A 430 -23.69 25.67 2.87
C ILE A 430 -24.40 26.91 2.36
N PHE A 431 -25.52 27.23 2.99
CA PHE A 431 -26.25 28.49 2.74
C PHE A 431 -25.86 29.48 3.84
N SER A 432 -25.14 30.52 3.51
CA SER A 432 -24.88 31.60 4.44
C SER A 432 -25.93 32.68 4.28
N ASN A 433 -26.95 32.64 5.14
CA ASN A 433 -27.96 33.70 5.27
C ASN A 433 -27.61 34.71 6.37
N ASP A 434 -26.38 34.67 6.91
CA ASP A 434 -26.00 35.54 8.00
C ASP A 434 -25.79 37.00 7.50
N THR A 435 -26.89 37.69 7.38
CA THR A 435 -26.91 39.15 7.25
C THR A 435 -26.81 39.85 8.62
N SER A 436 -26.86 39.11 9.74
CA SER A 436 -26.88 39.66 11.10
C SER A 436 -25.51 40.11 11.61
N GLY A 437 -24.42 39.70 10.98
CA GLY A 437 -23.06 40.12 11.32
C GLY A 437 -22.57 41.43 10.70
N GLY A 438 -23.42 42.18 10.08
CA GLY A 438 -23.24 43.57 9.59
C GLY A 438 -22.11 43.84 8.60
N ASP A 439 -20.92 43.32 8.81
CA ASP A 439 -19.73 43.67 8.02
C ASP A 439 -18.93 42.47 7.42
N PHE A 440 -19.23 41.25 7.83
CA PHE A 440 -18.50 40.08 7.38
C PHE A 440 -19.36 39.23 6.44
N VAL A 441 -19.19 39.42 5.15
CA VAL A 441 -20.00 38.74 4.13
C VAL A 441 -19.24 37.53 3.61
N LEU A 442 -19.67 36.34 4.01
CA LEU A 442 -19.56 35.16 3.18
C LEU A 442 -20.86 35.11 2.34
N GLY A 443 -20.94 35.95 1.33
CA GLY A 443 -22.11 36.02 0.45
C GLY A 443 -22.05 34.93 -0.59
N GLY A 444 -22.90 33.90 -0.50
CA GLY A 444 -23.10 32.93 -1.55
C GLY A 444 -23.40 31.53 -1.03
N ASN A 445 -24.14 30.77 -1.83
CA ASN A 445 -24.36 29.36 -1.58
C ASN A 445 -23.14 28.57 -2.04
N ILE A 446 -22.53 27.78 -1.16
CA ILE A 446 -21.49 26.82 -1.52
C ILE A 446 -22.17 25.47 -1.70
N ASN A 447 -22.06 24.92 -2.90
CA ASN A 447 -22.43 23.55 -3.21
C ASN A 447 -21.20 22.78 -3.57
N ALA A 448 -20.94 21.67 -2.90
CA ALA A 448 -19.89 20.73 -3.30
C ALA A 448 -20.43 19.31 -3.24
N ALA A 449 -20.21 18.58 -4.33
CA ALA A 449 -20.51 17.16 -4.41
C ALA A 449 -19.34 16.44 -5.05
N VAL A 450 -18.93 15.33 -4.44
CA VAL A 450 -17.92 14.44 -5.01
C VAL A 450 -18.44 13.03 -4.89
N SER A 451 -18.51 12.33 -6.02
CA SER A 451 -18.85 10.91 -6.02
C SER A 451 -17.89 10.14 -6.88
N PHE A 452 -17.68 8.88 -6.53
CA PHE A 452 -16.96 7.94 -7.37
C PHE A 452 -17.44 6.52 -7.16
N TRP A 453 -17.21 5.67 -8.15
CA TRP A 453 -17.32 4.23 -8.01
C TRP A 453 -16.25 3.51 -8.83
N ARG A 454 -15.92 2.29 -8.41
CA ARG A 454 -14.98 1.39 -9.09
C ARG A 454 -15.55 -0.02 -9.14
N ALA A 455 -15.50 -0.63 -10.31
CA ALA A 455 -15.64 -2.08 -10.50
C ALA A 455 -14.26 -2.63 -10.83
N GLN A 456 -13.74 -3.51 -9.98
CA GLN A 456 -12.38 -4.00 -10.02
C GLN A 456 -12.35 -5.52 -10.06
N ALA A 457 -11.49 -6.09 -10.90
CA ALA A 457 -11.12 -7.49 -10.89
C ALA A 457 -9.64 -7.62 -10.53
N ARG A 458 -9.31 -8.39 -9.51
CA ARG A 458 -7.94 -8.68 -9.09
C ARG A 458 -7.69 -10.17 -9.19
N TYR A 459 -6.61 -10.52 -9.86
CA TYR A 459 -6.07 -11.87 -9.92
C TYR A 459 -4.73 -11.93 -9.20
N GLN A 460 -4.57 -12.90 -8.32
CA GLN A 460 -3.29 -13.23 -7.70
C GLN A 460 -2.97 -14.69 -7.89
N ASN A 461 -1.70 -14.95 -8.20
CA ASN A 461 -1.16 -16.28 -8.32
C ASN A 461 0.23 -16.33 -7.69
N LYS A 462 0.43 -17.25 -6.75
CA LYS A 462 1.74 -17.58 -6.21
C LYS A 462 2.19 -18.87 -6.88
N VAL A 463 2.86 -18.75 -8.03
CA VAL A 463 3.42 -19.91 -8.71
C VAL A 463 4.49 -20.58 -7.82
N ALA A 464 4.49 -21.91 -7.75
CA ALA A 464 5.32 -22.74 -6.84
C ALA A 464 6.84 -22.44 -6.84
N SER A 465 7.35 -21.74 -7.83
CA SER A 465 8.77 -21.39 -8.00
C SER A 465 9.20 -20.05 -7.38
N GLY A 466 8.41 -19.47 -6.45
CA GLY A 466 8.72 -18.14 -5.87
C GLY A 466 8.34 -16.97 -6.79
N THR A 467 7.58 -17.23 -7.84
CA THR A 467 7.00 -16.24 -8.74
C THR A 467 5.63 -15.85 -8.21
N ARG A 468 5.37 -14.53 -8.12
CA ARG A 468 4.05 -13.97 -7.83
C ARG A 468 3.61 -13.16 -9.03
N LEU A 469 2.43 -13.46 -9.56
CA LEU A 469 1.73 -12.64 -10.53
C LEU A 469 0.58 -11.94 -9.84
N THR A 470 0.47 -10.64 -9.99
CA THR A 470 -0.68 -9.85 -9.57
C THR A 470 -1.17 -9.03 -10.76
N ALA A 471 -2.47 -9.12 -11.06
CA ALA A 471 -3.10 -8.30 -12.08
C ALA A 471 -4.36 -7.66 -11.52
N VAL A 472 -4.57 -6.38 -11.81
CA VAL A 472 -5.72 -5.59 -11.38
C VAL A 472 -6.25 -4.84 -12.57
N ALA A 473 -7.51 -5.08 -12.93
CA ALA A 473 -8.23 -4.31 -13.94
C ALA A 473 -9.40 -3.61 -13.28
N ALA A 474 -9.59 -2.33 -13.56
CA ALA A 474 -10.69 -1.57 -13.00
C ALA A 474 -11.28 -0.59 -14.00
N VAL A 475 -12.58 -0.33 -13.86
CA VAL A 475 -13.32 0.74 -14.51
C VAL A 475 -14.14 1.47 -13.47
N GLY A 476 -14.32 2.76 -13.66
CA GLY A 476 -15.10 3.55 -12.72
C GLY A 476 -15.57 4.87 -13.28
N GLN A 477 -16.09 5.69 -12.42
CA GLN A 477 -16.48 7.07 -12.71
C GLN A 477 -16.12 7.93 -11.51
N ASP A 478 -15.64 9.14 -11.77
CA ASP A 478 -15.49 10.20 -10.78
C ASP A 478 -16.32 11.39 -11.24
N ALA A 479 -17.09 11.96 -10.35
CA ALA A 479 -17.87 13.17 -10.59
C ALA A 479 -17.58 14.18 -9.47
N VAL A 480 -17.11 15.36 -9.85
CA VAL A 480 -16.83 16.47 -8.95
C VAL A 480 -17.67 17.65 -9.39
N ASN A 481 -18.50 18.16 -8.50
CA ASN A 481 -19.30 19.35 -8.72
C ASN A 481 -19.00 20.35 -7.60
N PHE A 482 -18.54 21.52 -7.96
CA PHE A 482 -18.30 22.62 -7.04
C PHE A 482 -19.00 23.87 -7.56
N GLY A 483 -19.72 24.55 -6.70
CA GLY A 483 -20.40 25.81 -7.03
C GLY A 483 -20.30 26.82 -5.89
N PHE A 484 -20.09 28.07 -6.24
CA PHE A 484 -20.12 29.21 -5.35
C PHE A 484 -20.83 30.37 -6.05
N GLY A 485 -22.08 30.66 -5.67
CA GLY A 485 -22.92 31.60 -6.41
C GLY A 485 -23.05 31.22 -7.89
N ASP A 486 -22.64 32.10 -8.80
CA ASP A 486 -22.64 31.86 -10.25
C ASP A 486 -21.40 31.15 -10.80
N ILE A 487 -20.40 30.95 -9.95
CA ILE A 487 -19.16 30.25 -10.30
C ILE A 487 -19.36 28.75 -10.05
N TYR A 488 -19.01 27.91 -11.04
CA TYR A 488 -19.08 26.48 -10.87
C TYR A 488 -18.03 25.72 -11.70
N ALA A 489 -17.71 24.53 -11.26
CA ALA A 489 -16.95 23.54 -12.02
C ALA A 489 -17.61 22.18 -11.87
N VAL A 490 -17.85 21.51 -12.98
CA VAL A 490 -18.32 20.13 -13.07
C VAL A 490 -17.28 19.35 -13.83
N VAL A 491 -16.74 18.31 -13.21
CA VAL A 491 -15.72 17.44 -13.78
C VAL A 491 -16.20 16.00 -13.70
N ASP A 492 -16.41 15.38 -14.84
CA ASP A 492 -16.77 13.97 -14.96
C ASP A 492 -15.62 13.22 -15.63
N THR A 493 -15.16 12.12 -15.01
CA THR A 493 -14.15 11.26 -15.59
C THR A 493 -14.53 9.79 -15.49
N THR A 494 -14.07 8.98 -16.45
CA THR A 494 -14.33 7.53 -16.51
C THR A 494 -13.00 6.78 -16.61
N PRO A 495 -12.24 6.65 -15.49
CA PRO A 495 -10.96 5.97 -15.50
C PRO A 495 -11.12 4.47 -15.76
N ILE A 496 -10.33 3.98 -16.72
CA ILE A 496 -10.13 2.56 -17.02
C ILE A 496 -8.67 2.27 -16.77
N SER A 497 -8.36 1.33 -15.88
CA SER A 497 -7.00 1.03 -15.49
C SER A 497 -6.66 -0.45 -15.55
N LEU A 498 -5.41 -0.73 -15.88
CA LEU A 498 -4.81 -2.06 -15.85
C LEU A 498 -3.44 -1.97 -15.21
N ARG A 499 -3.23 -2.74 -14.15
CA ARG A 499 -1.92 -2.94 -13.51
C ARG A 499 -1.60 -4.42 -13.50
N ALA A 500 -0.37 -4.76 -13.86
CA ALA A 500 0.12 -6.13 -13.76
C ALA A 500 1.57 -6.11 -13.28
N GLU A 501 1.91 -6.98 -12.35
CA GLU A 501 3.26 -7.15 -11.81
C GLU A 501 3.61 -8.63 -11.73
N ILE A 502 4.82 -8.95 -12.17
CA ILE A 502 5.48 -10.22 -11.93
C ILE A 502 6.65 -9.96 -10.98
N ALA A 503 6.61 -10.59 -9.81
CA ALA A 503 7.68 -10.57 -8.84
C ALA A 503 8.28 -11.98 -8.75
N GLN A 504 9.59 -12.10 -9.02
CA GLN A 504 10.28 -13.38 -9.03
C GLN A 504 11.62 -13.30 -8.30
N ARG A 505 11.91 -14.27 -7.45
CA ARG A 505 13.23 -14.49 -6.92
C ARG A 505 14.02 -15.38 -7.89
N ILE A 506 15.04 -14.81 -8.55
CA ILE A 506 15.88 -15.50 -9.52
C ILE A 506 16.89 -16.41 -8.79
N ILE A 507 17.61 -15.84 -7.82
CA ILE A 507 18.51 -16.52 -6.90
C ILE A 507 18.33 -15.93 -5.50
N ARG A 508 18.98 -16.52 -4.48
CA ARG A 508 18.90 -16.04 -3.09
C ARG A 508 19.18 -14.54 -2.95
N GLN A 509 20.17 -14.03 -3.70
CA GLN A 509 20.64 -12.66 -3.62
C GLN A 509 19.95 -11.71 -4.60
N LEU A 510 19.12 -12.22 -5.51
CA LEU A 510 18.51 -11.40 -6.59
C LEU A 510 17.04 -11.74 -6.77
N GLY A 511 16.20 -10.73 -6.51
CA GLY A 511 14.80 -10.70 -6.91
C GLY A 511 14.58 -9.69 -8.03
N VAL A 512 13.56 -9.91 -8.84
CA VAL A 512 13.15 -9.03 -9.95
C VAL A 512 11.66 -8.78 -9.84
N ASN A 513 11.27 -7.51 -9.94
CA ASN A 513 9.87 -7.10 -10.05
C ASN A 513 9.74 -6.29 -11.36
N VAL A 514 8.82 -6.69 -12.22
CA VAL A 514 8.53 -6.00 -13.49
C VAL A 514 7.03 -5.84 -13.62
N GLY A 515 6.60 -4.68 -14.05
CA GLY A 515 5.17 -4.43 -14.20
C GLY A 515 4.82 -3.34 -15.19
N VAL A 516 3.53 -3.29 -15.46
CA VAL A 516 2.89 -2.26 -16.29
C VAL A 516 1.75 -1.61 -15.52
N ASP A 517 1.47 -0.36 -15.84
CA ASP A 517 0.45 0.46 -15.19
C ASP A 517 -0.14 1.41 -16.24
N ILE A 518 -1.31 1.07 -16.77
CA ILE A 518 -1.95 1.76 -17.89
C ILE A 518 -3.25 2.36 -17.39
N ILE A 519 -3.43 3.65 -17.61
CA ILE A 519 -4.69 4.34 -17.31
C ILE A 519 -5.16 5.07 -18.58
N HIS A 520 -6.43 4.90 -18.90
CA HIS A 520 -7.16 5.66 -19.92
C HIS A 520 -8.33 6.34 -19.24
N THR A 521 -8.39 7.67 -19.31
CA THR A 521 -9.41 8.49 -18.65
C THR A 521 -10.10 9.40 -19.65
N PRO A 522 -11.26 9.02 -20.20
CA PRO A 522 -12.20 9.96 -20.79
C PRO A 522 -12.62 10.99 -19.73
N TYR A 523 -12.72 12.25 -20.11
CA TYR A 523 -13.17 13.33 -19.22
C TYR A 523 -14.09 14.33 -19.94
N GLU A 524 -14.97 14.94 -19.15
CA GLU A 524 -15.76 16.11 -19.53
C GLU A 524 -15.64 17.13 -18.39
N VAL A 525 -15.28 18.37 -18.74
CA VAL A 525 -15.18 19.49 -17.81
C VAL A 525 -16.07 20.61 -18.29
N THR A 526 -16.99 21.06 -17.44
CA THR A 526 -17.76 22.29 -17.65
C THR A 526 -17.48 23.23 -16.51
N ALA A 527 -16.94 24.39 -16.78
CA ALA A 527 -16.57 25.34 -15.77
C ALA A 527 -17.03 26.75 -16.12
N ARG A 528 -17.50 27.50 -15.12
CA ARG A 528 -17.87 28.90 -15.21
C ARG A 528 -17.10 29.71 -14.19
N PHE A 529 -16.17 30.52 -14.64
CA PHE A 529 -15.33 31.38 -13.82
C PHE A 529 -15.32 32.81 -14.36
N PRO A 530 -14.98 33.82 -13.53
CA PRO A 530 -14.65 35.16 -14.02
C PRO A 530 -13.55 35.08 -15.07
N ARG A 531 -13.52 36.01 -16.01
CA ARG A 531 -12.47 36.08 -17.02
C ARG A 531 -11.10 36.15 -16.33
N PRO A 532 -10.10 35.30 -16.76
CA PRO A 532 -8.74 35.39 -16.23
C PRO A 532 -8.19 36.81 -16.37
N GLU A 533 -7.54 37.30 -15.32
CA GLU A 533 -6.94 38.65 -15.34
C GLU A 533 -5.77 38.65 -16.33
N LYS A 534 -5.71 39.69 -17.16
CA LYS A 534 -4.53 39.97 -17.95
C LYS A 534 -3.59 40.85 -17.14
N PRO A 535 -2.25 40.66 -17.23
CA PRO A 535 -1.30 41.53 -16.57
C PRO A 535 -1.61 43.02 -16.92
N GLY A 536 -1.78 43.86 -15.90
CA GLY A 536 -2.07 45.27 -16.05
C GLY A 536 -3.54 45.67 -16.30
N VAL A 537 -4.45 44.66 -16.31
CA VAL A 537 -5.90 44.92 -16.34
C VAL A 537 -6.44 44.59 -14.94
N PRO A 538 -7.20 45.49 -14.30
CA PRO A 538 -7.84 45.22 -13.02
C PRO A 538 -8.68 43.96 -13.10
N GLY A 539 -8.43 43.00 -12.20
CA GLY A 539 -8.97 41.63 -12.24
C GLY A 539 -10.47 41.51 -12.09
N GLY A 540 -11.03 40.41 -12.53
CA GLY A 540 -12.44 40.05 -12.42
C GLY A 540 -12.84 39.60 -11.01
N GLY A 541 -13.36 40.50 -10.16
CA GLY A 541 -14.01 40.15 -8.88
C GLY A 541 -15.38 39.49 -9.06
N VAL A 542 -16.02 39.15 -7.95
CA VAL A 542 -17.43 38.74 -7.92
C VAL A 542 -18.27 39.81 -8.59
N GLY A 543 -19.04 39.48 -9.65
CA GLY A 543 -19.79 40.41 -10.49
C GLY A 543 -19.17 40.70 -11.86
N SER A 544 -17.93 40.31 -12.12
CA SER A 544 -17.33 40.41 -13.45
C SER A 544 -17.97 39.44 -14.44
N PRO A 545 -18.00 39.75 -15.77
CA PRO A 545 -18.51 38.84 -16.77
C PRO A 545 -17.80 37.49 -16.69
N SER A 546 -18.54 36.40 -16.43
CA SER A 546 -18.00 35.06 -16.35
C SER A 546 -17.94 34.40 -17.74
N LEU A 547 -16.91 33.59 -17.98
CA LEU A 547 -16.76 32.73 -19.16
C LEU A 547 -17.19 31.33 -18.80
N VAL A 548 -17.77 30.64 -19.78
CA VAL A 548 -18.06 29.21 -19.67
C VAL A 548 -17.08 28.46 -20.56
N SER A 549 -16.32 27.54 -19.97
CA SER A 549 -15.52 26.55 -20.71
C SER A 549 -16.27 25.23 -20.72
N LYS A 550 -16.30 24.57 -21.90
CA LYS A 550 -16.63 23.16 -22.04
C LYS A 550 -15.48 22.49 -22.75
N ASN A 551 -14.92 21.49 -22.09
CA ASN A 551 -13.77 20.76 -22.60
C ASN A 551 -13.96 19.26 -22.35
N ASP A 552 -13.89 18.48 -23.37
CA ASP A 552 -13.92 17.01 -23.31
C ASP A 552 -12.71 16.41 -24.00
N GLY A 553 -12.36 15.20 -23.62
CA GLY A 553 -11.22 14.55 -24.23
C GLY A 553 -10.84 13.24 -23.54
N HIS A 554 -9.65 12.77 -23.85
CA HIS A 554 -9.09 11.54 -23.35
C HIS A 554 -7.66 11.75 -22.85
N VAL A 555 -7.37 11.26 -21.66
CA VAL A 555 -6.01 11.19 -21.11
C VAL A 555 -5.53 9.75 -21.18
N TYR A 556 -4.39 9.54 -21.80
CA TYR A 556 -3.73 8.23 -21.88
C TYR A 556 -2.38 8.28 -21.19
N THR A 557 -2.21 7.44 -20.14
CA THR A 557 -1.00 7.42 -19.34
C THR A 557 -0.51 5.98 -19.14
N PRO A 558 0.10 5.34 -20.17
CA PRO A 558 0.79 4.08 -20.00
C PRO A 558 2.11 4.26 -19.26
N GLY A 559 2.42 3.34 -18.36
CA GLY A 559 3.68 3.26 -17.64
C GLY A 559 4.19 1.83 -17.56
N ALA A 560 5.50 1.68 -17.55
CA ALA A 560 6.19 0.42 -17.30
C ALA A 560 7.30 0.63 -16.28
N TYR A 561 7.58 -0.39 -15.47
CA TYR A 561 8.60 -0.30 -14.43
C TYR A 561 9.30 -1.63 -14.20
N GLY A 562 10.50 -1.52 -13.63
CA GLY A 562 11.28 -2.66 -13.16
C GLY A 562 12.09 -2.31 -11.93
N GLU A 563 12.24 -3.26 -11.02
CA GLU A 563 13.08 -3.17 -9.82
C GLU A 563 13.90 -4.44 -9.67
N LEU A 564 15.12 -4.29 -9.19
CA LEU A 564 15.97 -5.39 -8.76
C LEU A 564 16.09 -5.35 -7.24
N GLU A 565 15.87 -6.47 -6.59
CA GLU A 565 16.14 -6.64 -5.16
C GLU A 565 17.46 -7.38 -5.01
N ILE A 566 18.53 -6.68 -4.66
CA ILE A 566 19.89 -7.23 -4.53
C ILE A 566 20.23 -7.33 -3.05
N THR A 567 20.53 -8.54 -2.57
CA THR A 567 20.97 -8.84 -1.20
C THR A 567 22.39 -9.42 -1.23
N PRO A 568 23.44 -8.58 -1.46
CA PRO A 568 24.79 -9.07 -1.68
C PRO A 568 25.43 -9.66 -0.41
N LEU A 569 25.05 -9.15 0.75
CA LEU A 569 25.52 -9.56 2.07
C LEU A 569 24.34 -9.72 3.04
N LYS A 570 24.52 -10.47 4.13
CA LYS A 570 23.51 -10.56 5.21
C LYS A 570 23.22 -9.16 5.76
N GLY A 571 21.94 -8.79 5.83
CA GLY A 571 21.52 -7.47 6.31
C GLY A 571 21.63 -6.32 5.30
N THR A 572 22.26 -6.53 4.12
CA THR A 572 22.35 -5.52 3.06
C THR A 572 21.28 -5.74 2.02
N ARG A 573 20.53 -4.70 1.69
CA ARG A 573 19.54 -4.71 0.61
C ARG A 573 19.68 -3.45 -0.25
N ILE A 574 19.81 -3.63 -1.54
CA ILE A 574 19.92 -2.56 -2.54
C ILE A 574 18.80 -2.78 -3.56
N VAL A 575 17.97 -1.76 -3.78
CA VAL A 575 16.82 -1.83 -4.70
C VAL A 575 16.93 -0.70 -5.73
N PRO A 576 17.70 -0.88 -6.82
CA PRO A 576 17.59 0.00 -7.96
C PRO A 576 16.26 -0.26 -8.71
N GLY A 577 15.60 0.81 -9.09
CA GLY A 577 14.35 0.79 -9.83
C GLY A 577 14.32 1.82 -10.95
N PHE A 578 13.56 1.53 -11.97
CA PHE A 578 13.33 2.42 -13.08
C PHE A 578 11.86 2.36 -13.51
N ARG A 579 11.29 3.52 -13.77
CA ARG A 579 9.93 3.65 -14.32
C ARG A 579 9.92 4.66 -15.46
N ALA A 580 9.15 4.37 -16.50
CA ALA A 580 8.85 5.29 -17.59
C ALA A 580 7.33 5.42 -17.73
N ASP A 581 6.84 6.67 -17.68
CA ASP A 581 5.43 7.02 -17.89
C ASP A 581 5.31 7.93 -19.12
N TYR A 582 4.35 7.66 -20.00
CA TYR A 582 3.94 8.56 -21.07
C TYR A 582 2.64 9.27 -20.69
N THR A 583 2.52 10.52 -21.07
CA THR A 583 1.28 11.31 -20.91
C THR A 583 0.86 11.92 -22.25
N SER A 584 -0.33 11.55 -22.71
CA SER A 584 -0.84 11.98 -24.03
C SER A 584 -1.07 13.49 -24.13
N GLN A 585 -1.40 14.15 -23.03
CA GLN A 585 -1.69 15.58 -22.98
C GLN A 585 -0.42 16.43 -23.15
N THR A 586 0.68 16.05 -22.49
CA THR A 586 1.99 16.73 -22.62
C THR A 586 2.85 16.15 -23.74
N LYS A 587 2.50 14.96 -24.24
CA LYS A 587 3.26 14.19 -25.26
C LYS A 587 4.69 13.87 -24.83
N GLU A 588 4.92 13.70 -23.52
CA GLU A 588 6.23 13.44 -22.95
C GLU A 588 6.35 12.04 -22.36
N TRP A 589 7.57 11.48 -22.45
CA TRP A 589 8.01 10.35 -21.67
C TRP A 589 8.79 10.83 -20.45
N ASN A 590 8.32 10.50 -19.26
CA ASN A 590 8.96 10.85 -18.00
C ASN A 590 9.70 9.62 -17.44
N GLN A 591 11.02 9.74 -17.28
CA GLN A 591 11.89 8.68 -16.82
C GLN A 591 12.22 8.89 -15.33
N SER A 592 11.91 7.92 -14.49
CA SER A 592 11.98 7.99 -13.03
C SER A 592 12.93 6.93 -12.46
N PRO A 593 14.27 7.11 -12.58
CA PRO A 593 15.23 6.26 -11.87
C PRO A 593 15.14 6.49 -10.37
N ARG A 594 15.35 5.42 -9.60
CA ARG A 594 15.37 5.48 -8.13
C ARG A 594 16.23 4.37 -7.54
N VAL A 595 16.75 4.59 -6.36
CA VAL A 595 17.53 3.60 -5.63
C VAL A 595 17.24 3.68 -4.13
N VAL A 596 17.12 2.52 -3.52
CA VAL A 596 16.98 2.37 -2.07
C VAL A 596 18.10 1.47 -1.57
N VAL A 597 18.69 1.83 -0.43
CA VAL A 597 19.71 1.04 0.26
C VAL A 597 19.28 0.88 1.72
N ARG A 598 19.33 -0.34 2.23
CA ARG A 598 19.11 -0.66 3.64
C ARG A 598 20.25 -1.56 4.12
N GLN A 599 20.78 -1.27 5.29
CA GLN A 599 21.85 -2.02 5.93
C GLN A 599 21.54 -2.25 7.39
N ASP A 600 21.35 -3.49 7.78
CA ASP A 600 21.34 -3.88 9.18
C ASP A 600 22.79 -3.89 9.69
N ILE A 601 23.05 -3.18 10.77
CA ILE A 601 24.38 -3.09 11.37
C ILE A 601 24.62 -4.37 12.18
N PRO A 602 25.67 -5.13 11.88
CA PRO A 602 25.97 -6.35 12.63
C PRO A 602 26.47 -6.01 14.04
N HIS A 603 25.68 -6.24 15.06
CA HIS A 603 26.06 -6.14 16.48
C HIS A 603 25.21 -7.08 17.34
N GLU A 604 25.68 -7.37 18.52
CA GLU A 604 24.88 -8.05 19.55
C GLU A 604 23.88 -7.09 20.14
N GLY A 605 22.60 -7.46 20.20
CA GLY A 605 21.54 -6.64 20.76
C GLY A 605 20.40 -6.33 19.78
N PRO A 606 19.52 -5.37 20.13
CA PRO A 606 18.39 -4.99 19.31
C PRO A 606 18.83 -4.42 17.94
N ARG A 607 18.10 -4.79 16.88
CA ARG A 607 18.48 -4.46 15.50
C ARG A 607 18.56 -2.95 15.25
N THR A 608 19.65 -2.55 14.59
CA THR A 608 19.88 -1.21 14.04
C THR A 608 19.94 -1.28 12.52
N THR A 609 19.05 -0.57 11.83
CA THR A 609 19.03 -0.49 10.37
C THR A 609 19.33 0.94 9.92
N VAL A 610 20.36 1.12 9.11
CA VAL A 610 20.61 2.37 8.38
C VAL A 610 19.97 2.25 7.01
N LYS A 611 19.27 3.29 6.58
CA LYS A 611 18.56 3.30 5.30
C LYS A 611 18.75 4.62 4.57
N GLY A 612 18.62 4.59 3.25
CA GLY A 612 18.67 5.79 2.44
C GLY A 612 18.16 5.53 1.03
N GLY A 613 17.86 6.59 0.32
CA GLY A 613 17.45 6.50 -1.07
C GLY A 613 17.37 7.83 -1.76
N ALA A 614 17.38 7.74 -3.08
CA ALA A 614 17.21 8.87 -3.98
C ALA A 614 16.36 8.45 -5.20
N GLY A 615 15.60 9.40 -5.76
CA GLY A 615 14.78 9.11 -6.93
C GLY A 615 14.21 10.35 -7.60
N LEU A 616 13.88 10.19 -8.88
CA LEU A 616 13.14 11.17 -9.67
C LEU A 616 11.66 10.77 -9.74
N PHE A 617 10.80 11.77 -9.60
CA PHE A 617 9.35 11.60 -9.60
C PHE A 617 8.71 12.69 -10.47
N TYR A 618 7.67 12.32 -11.22
CA TYR A 618 6.95 13.24 -12.10
C TYR A 618 5.45 13.15 -11.83
N GLN A 619 4.78 14.29 -11.98
CA GLN A 619 3.33 14.41 -11.89
C GLN A 619 2.79 15.18 -13.07
N PRO A 620 1.93 14.56 -13.90
CA PRO A 620 1.30 15.26 -15.04
C PRO A 620 0.43 16.41 -14.54
N PRO A 621 0.26 17.48 -15.34
CA PRO A 621 -0.74 18.51 -15.10
C PRO A 621 -2.14 17.91 -15.07
N SER A 622 -3.02 18.51 -14.27
CA SER A 622 -4.44 18.14 -14.22
C SER A 622 -5.18 18.60 -15.51
N PRO A 623 -6.32 17.99 -15.85
CA PRO A 623 -7.15 18.46 -16.97
C PRO A 623 -7.57 19.93 -16.85
N PHE A 624 -7.78 20.42 -15.63
CA PHE A 624 -8.13 21.81 -15.40
C PHE A 624 -6.96 22.79 -15.69
N GLU A 625 -5.73 22.41 -15.31
CA GLU A 625 -4.53 23.22 -15.64
C GLU A 625 -4.28 23.31 -17.16
N LEU A 626 -4.79 22.33 -17.91
CA LEU A 626 -4.70 22.27 -19.37
C LEU A 626 -5.96 22.79 -20.09
N ASP A 627 -6.94 23.37 -19.35
CA ASP A 627 -8.16 23.91 -19.96
C ASP A 627 -7.83 25.03 -20.95
N PRO A 628 -8.49 25.08 -22.12
CA PRO A 628 -8.20 26.08 -23.16
C PRO A 628 -8.49 27.53 -22.76
N ILE A 629 -9.38 27.75 -21.78
CA ILE A 629 -9.81 29.07 -21.35
C ILE A 629 -9.17 29.48 -20.02
N PHE A 630 -9.18 28.57 -19.05
CA PHE A 630 -8.73 28.85 -17.67
C PHE A 630 -7.34 28.26 -17.37
N GLY A 631 -6.89 27.31 -18.15
CA GLY A 631 -5.57 26.69 -18.01
C GLY A 631 -4.49 27.38 -18.84
N GLN A 632 -3.34 26.73 -18.88
CA GLN A 632 -2.15 27.20 -19.62
C GLN A 632 -1.64 26.11 -20.55
N ARG A 633 -1.17 26.49 -21.70
CA ARG A 633 -0.54 25.57 -22.69
C ARG A 633 0.64 26.27 -23.39
N PRO A 634 1.76 25.59 -23.68
CA PRO A 634 2.04 24.17 -23.37
C PRO A 634 2.52 23.99 -21.92
N LEU A 635 2.11 22.89 -21.30
CA LEU A 635 2.63 22.45 -20.00
C LEU A 635 3.34 21.11 -20.13
N VAL A 636 4.32 20.90 -19.25
CA VAL A 636 5.05 19.65 -19.06
C VAL A 636 4.77 19.09 -17.65
N ALA A 637 5.17 17.85 -17.39
CA ALA A 637 5.01 17.28 -16.07
C ALA A 637 5.85 18.00 -15.01
N ASN A 638 5.26 18.27 -13.85
CA ASN A 638 5.97 18.69 -12.64
C ASN A 638 7.03 17.63 -12.29
N LYS A 639 8.18 18.06 -11.75
CA LYS A 639 9.31 17.19 -11.42
C LYS A 639 9.73 17.37 -9.97
N SER A 640 10.02 16.26 -9.28
CA SER A 640 10.58 16.26 -7.94
C SER A 640 11.74 15.28 -7.83
N THR A 641 12.85 15.70 -7.24
CA THR A 641 13.95 14.82 -6.87
C THR A 641 13.94 14.62 -5.36
N HIS A 642 13.81 13.36 -4.92
CA HIS A 642 13.77 13.03 -3.50
C HIS A 642 15.08 12.44 -3.03
N TYR A 643 15.52 12.85 -1.84
CA TYR A 643 16.63 12.27 -1.09
C TYR A 643 16.15 11.99 0.33
N SER A 644 16.54 10.85 0.89
CA SER A 644 16.31 10.56 2.30
C SER A 644 17.40 9.66 2.88
N VAL A 645 17.66 9.84 4.17
CA VAL A 645 18.57 9.03 4.96
C VAL A 645 18.00 8.90 6.36
N GLY A 646 18.09 7.72 6.96
CA GLY A 646 17.52 7.49 8.29
C GLY A 646 18.11 6.28 8.99
N VAL A 647 17.74 6.16 10.26
CA VAL A 647 18.10 5.05 11.14
C VAL A 647 16.82 4.53 11.78
N GLU A 648 16.66 3.22 11.82
CA GLU A 648 15.66 2.50 12.59
C GLU A 648 16.37 1.69 13.67
N GLN A 649 15.99 1.88 14.92
CA GLN A 649 16.56 1.22 16.08
C GLN A 649 15.45 0.50 16.84
N GLU A 650 15.53 -0.81 16.91
CA GLU A 650 14.74 -1.57 17.87
C GLU A 650 15.28 -1.26 19.28
N LEU A 651 14.39 -0.99 20.21
CA LEU A 651 14.70 -0.74 21.61
C LEU A 651 14.29 -1.96 22.45
N ILE A 652 14.71 -1.98 23.71
CA ILE A 652 14.34 -3.06 24.64
C ILE A 652 12.82 -3.10 24.82
N GLY A 653 12.24 -4.28 24.77
CA GLY A 653 10.79 -4.52 24.88
C GLY A 653 10.08 -4.35 23.53
N HIS A 654 9.03 -3.55 23.48
CA HIS A 654 8.16 -3.39 22.32
C HIS A 654 8.38 -2.08 21.56
N ALA A 655 9.43 -1.33 21.89
CA ALA A 655 9.66 0.01 21.34
C ALA A 655 10.59 -0.04 20.11
N GLU A 656 10.30 0.83 19.15
CA GLU A 656 11.13 1.09 17.96
C GLU A 656 11.25 2.60 17.75
N LEU A 657 12.47 3.09 17.55
CA LEU A 657 12.77 4.46 17.22
C LEU A 657 13.22 4.57 15.77
N GLY A 658 12.55 5.37 14.97
CA GLY A 658 12.95 5.76 13.63
C GLY A 658 13.25 7.25 13.55
N VAL A 659 14.36 7.61 12.94
CA VAL A 659 14.70 9.00 12.62
C VAL A 659 15.09 9.07 11.15
N GLU A 660 14.49 10.00 10.40
CA GLU A 660 14.74 10.17 8.96
C GLU A 660 14.88 11.65 8.61
N GLY A 661 15.97 12.01 7.95
CA GLY A 661 16.13 13.28 7.26
C GLY A 661 15.71 13.14 5.80
N PHE A 662 15.05 14.15 5.26
CA PHE A 662 14.61 14.17 3.87
C PHE A 662 14.84 15.54 3.22
N TYR A 663 15.06 15.51 1.90
CA TYR A 663 15.14 16.68 1.03
C TYR A 663 14.41 16.38 -0.28
N LYS A 664 13.57 17.32 -0.74
CA LYS A 664 12.91 17.28 -2.05
C LYS A 664 13.27 18.55 -2.82
N ASP A 665 13.81 18.40 -4.02
CA ASP A 665 13.97 19.49 -4.97
C ASP A 665 12.80 19.47 -5.95
N LEU A 666 12.11 20.59 -6.08
CA LEU A 666 10.90 20.74 -6.90
C LEU A 666 11.23 21.65 -8.10
N ASP A 667 11.00 21.13 -9.28
CA ASP A 667 11.26 21.81 -10.55
C ASP A 667 10.07 21.69 -11.49
N ARG A 668 9.94 22.60 -12.45
CA ARG A 668 8.86 22.63 -13.43
C ARG A 668 7.45 22.69 -12.80
N LEU A 669 7.31 23.36 -11.64
CA LEU A 669 5.98 23.49 -11.02
C LEU A 669 5.09 24.34 -11.90
N VAL A 670 3.85 23.88 -12.10
CA VAL A 670 2.82 24.68 -12.79
C VAL A 670 2.42 25.80 -11.86
N VAL A 671 2.55 27.04 -12.32
CA VAL A 671 2.16 28.25 -11.61
C VAL A 671 1.42 29.17 -12.56
N GLN A 672 0.54 29.98 -12.02
CA GLN A 672 -0.21 30.95 -12.82
C GLN A 672 0.75 31.91 -13.51
N ASP A 673 0.50 32.21 -14.78
CA ASP A 673 1.25 33.15 -15.63
C ASP A 673 2.72 32.81 -15.94
N ALA A 674 3.28 31.74 -15.37
CA ALA A 674 4.67 31.35 -15.60
C ALA A 674 4.81 29.90 -16.12
N LEU A 675 3.74 29.27 -16.59
CA LEU A 675 3.70 27.90 -17.09
C LEU A 675 4.36 26.94 -16.07
N ASN A 676 5.42 26.25 -16.49
CA ASN A 676 6.25 25.40 -15.63
C ASN A 676 7.48 26.14 -15.06
N GLY A 677 7.35 27.44 -14.80
CA GLY A 677 8.45 28.29 -14.29
C GLY A 677 8.69 28.17 -12.79
N GLY A 678 7.76 27.57 -12.06
CA GLY A 678 7.83 27.41 -10.62
C GLY A 678 8.93 26.44 -10.17
N ARG A 679 9.60 26.79 -9.05
CA ARG A 679 10.62 25.97 -8.39
C ARG A 679 10.44 25.98 -6.89
N GLY A 680 10.95 24.98 -6.21
CA GLY A 680 10.92 24.95 -4.76
C GLY A 680 11.79 23.86 -4.17
N PHE A 681 11.78 23.80 -2.85
CA PHE A 681 12.39 22.72 -2.11
C PHE A 681 11.65 22.47 -0.80
N VAL A 682 11.75 21.25 -0.33
CA VAL A 682 11.24 20.85 0.99
C VAL A 682 12.33 20.05 1.69
N TYR A 683 12.63 20.39 2.94
CA TYR A 683 13.53 19.60 3.76
C TYR A 683 13.01 19.48 5.19
N GLY A 684 13.45 18.45 5.88
CA GLY A 684 13.04 18.24 7.26
C GLY A 684 13.56 16.96 7.86
N THR A 685 13.15 16.74 9.11
CA THR A 685 13.44 15.54 9.87
C THR A 685 12.14 14.99 10.48
N GLU A 686 11.99 13.68 10.43
CA GLU A 686 10.89 12.93 11.02
C GLU A 686 11.43 11.99 12.10
N THR A 687 10.77 12.00 13.26
CA THR A 687 11.06 11.08 14.35
C THR A 687 9.78 10.31 14.68
N LEU A 688 9.87 8.99 14.75
CA LEU A 688 8.80 8.10 15.17
C LEU A 688 9.31 7.16 16.27
N LEU A 689 8.83 7.35 17.48
CA LEU A 689 8.96 6.36 18.55
C LEU A 689 7.65 5.58 18.62
N ARG A 690 7.67 4.28 18.31
CA ARG A 690 6.49 3.43 18.24
C ARG A 690 6.57 2.32 19.26
N TRP A 691 5.49 2.10 20.00
CA TRP A 691 5.27 0.94 20.83
C TRP A 691 4.36 -0.03 20.08
N LYS A 692 4.86 -1.24 19.78
CA LYS A 692 4.19 -2.24 18.96
C LYS A 692 4.30 -3.64 19.57
N ASN A 693 3.50 -4.58 19.06
CA ASN A 693 3.52 -5.99 19.46
C ASN A 693 3.20 -6.23 20.93
N ASP A 694 2.49 -5.33 21.59
CA ASP A 694 1.96 -5.51 22.95
C ASP A 694 0.43 -5.67 22.88
N PRO A 695 -0.16 -6.80 23.32
CA PRO A 695 -1.60 -7.04 23.21
C PRO A 695 -2.43 -6.07 24.08
N LYS A 696 -1.81 -5.44 25.07
CA LYS A 696 -2.49 -4.53 25.99
C LYS A 696 -2.31 -3.06 25.66
N MET A 697 -1.24 -2.70 24.94
CA MET A 697 -0.88 -1.31 24.73
C MET A 697 -0.29 -1.10 23.34
N PHE A 698 -0.68 -0.03 22.66
CA PHE A 698 -0.01 0.46 21.48
C PHE A 698 0.03 1.99 21.51
N GLY A 699 0.94 2.58 20.75
CA GLY A 699 1.03 4.01 20.65
C GLY A 699 2.30 4.46 19.95
N TRP A 700 2.39 5.76 19.72
CA TRP A 700 3.57 6.38 19.13
C TRP A 700 3.68 7.86 19.48
N LEU A 701 4.90 8.34 19.41
CA LEU A 701 5.23 9.75 19.34
C LEU A 701 5.76 9.98 17.93
N ALA A 702 5.06 10.81 17.16
CA ALA A 702 5.42 11.21 15.82
C ALA A 702 5.74 12.70 15.81
N TYR A 703 6.96 13.08 15.44
CA TYR A 703 7.36 14.47 15.35
C TYR A 703 8.02 14.75 14.00
N THR A 704 7.59 15.83 13.36
CA THR A 704 8.17 16.33 12.12
C THR A 704 8.53 17.79 12.30
N ILE A 705 9.75 18.14 11.91
CA ILE A 705 10.16 19.51 11.67
C ILE A 705 10.55 19.63 10.22
N SER A 706 9.91 20.56 9.49
CA SER A 706 10.16 20.73 8.06
C SER A 706 9.95 22.16 7.61
N ARG A 707 10.55 22.49 6.47
CA ARG A 707 10.37 23.76 5.78
C ARG A 707 10.15 23.52 4.30
N SER A 708 9.13 24.17 3.75
CA SER A 708 8.80 24.14 2.34
C SER A 708 8.79 25.55 1.77
N GLU A 709 9.60 25.79 0.76
CA GLU A 709 9.69 27.09 0.08
C GLU A 709 9.46 26.94 -1.42
N ARG A 710 8.88 27.98 -2.02
CA ARG A 710 8.62 28.05 -3.46
C ARG A 710 9.00 29.42 -4.02
N ARG A 711 9.19 29.43 -5.33
CA ARG A 711 9.31 30.61 -6.16
C ARG A 711 8.44 30.40 -7.39
N ASP A 712 7.51 31.30 -7.65
CA ASP A 712 6.46 31.10 -8.65
C ASP A 712 6.94 31.46 -10.08
N GLY A 713 8.06 32.15 -10.23
CA GLY A 713 8.61 32.49 -11.55
C GLY A 713 10.10 32.84 -11.55
N PRO A 714 10.72 32.88 -12.73
CA PRO A 714 12.09 33.38 -12.87
C PRO A 714 12.20 34.84 -12.43
N GLY A 715 13.06 35.14 -11.46
CA GLY A 715 13.28 36.49 -10.93
C GLY A 715 12.35 36.90 -9.79
N GLU A 716 11.36 36.10 -9.42
CA GLU A 716 10.53 36.33 -8.26
C GLU A 716 11.22 35.92 -6.96
N ASP A 717 10.80 36.56 -5.86
CA ASP A 717 11.31 36.22 -4.53
C ASP A 717 10.78 34.86 -4.05
N ARG A 718 11.53 34.23 -3.15
CA ARG A 718 11.12 33.01 -2.49
C ARG A 718 10.14 33.33 -1.37
N HIS A 719 9.12 32.50 -1.22
CA HIS A 719 8.17 32.53 -0.13
C HIS A 719 7.93 31.13 0.44
N LEU A 720 7.36 31.02 1.61
CA LEU A 720 6.92 29.75 2.16
C LEU A 720 5.81 29.15 1.29
N ALA A 721 5.85 27.84 1.08
CA ALA A 721 4.79 27.15 0.36
C ALA A 721 3.47 27.20 1.17
N PRO A 722 2.29 27.30 0.51
CA PRO A 722 1.00 27.46 1.19
C PRO A 722 0.72 26.38 2.26
N TYR A 723 1.25 25.21 2.08
CA TYR A 723 1.05 24.06 2.96
C TYR A 723 2.21 23.81 3.93
N ASP A 724 3.13 24.78 4.10
CA ASP A 724 4.18 24.67 5.10
C ASP A 724 3.59 24.70 6.52
N GLN A 725 3.84 23.63 7.26
CA GLN A 725 3.56 23.50 8.68
C GLN A 725 4.84 23.02 9.36
N THR A 726 5.64 23.97 9.83
CA THR A 726 7.02 23.75 10.30
C THR A 726 7.13 22.65 11.37
N HIS A 727 6.19 22.64 12.34
CA HIS A 727 6.17 21.67 13.43
C HIS A 727 4.87 20.88 13.40
N VAL A 728 4.97 19.56 13.38
CA VAL A 728 3.85 18.63 13.52
C VAL A 728 4.23 17.59 14.58
N LEU A 729 3.53 17.58 15.70
CA LEU A 729 3.69 16.62 16.78
C LEU A 729 2.37 15.87 16.99
N THR A 730 2.45 14.56 17.07
CA THR A 730 1.34 13.69 17.50
C THR A 730 1.85 12.72 18.55
N VAL A 731 1.20 12.69 19.70
CA VAL A 731 1.41 11.68 20.74
C VAL A 731 0.11 10.90 20.88
N LEU A 732 0.17 9.60 20.68
CA LEU A 732 -0.96 8.70 20.78
C LEU A 732 -0.60 7.53 21.66
N LEU A 733 -1.47 7.20 22.60
CA LEU A 733 -1.35 6.04 23.48
C LEU A 733 -2.73 5.43 23.69
N SER A 734 -2.84 4.11 23.58
CA SER A 734 -4.07 3.35 23.85
C SER A 734 -3.71 2.12 24.67
N ARG A 735 -4.41 1.90 25.80
CA ARG A 735 -4.17 0.79 26.73
C ARG A 735 -5.45 0.06 27.08
N ALA A 736 -5.40 -1.25 26.97
CA ALA A 736 -6.44 -2.15 27.46
C ALA A 736 -6.21 -2.47 28.95
N PHE A 737 -7.29 -2.43 29.70
CA PHE A 737 -7.36 -2.82 31.11
C PHE A 737 -8.16 -4.11 31.22
N GLY A 738 -8.21 -4.73 32.40
CA GLY A 738 -9.06 -5.88 32.64
C GLY A 738 -10.54 -5.61 32.31
N ASP A 739 -11.33 -6.65 32.22
CA ASP A 739 -12.79 -6.62 31.99
C ASP A 739 -13.23 -5.93 30.68
N GLY A 740 -12.37 -5.93 29.65
CA GLY A 740 -12.71 -5.39 28.32
C GLY A 740 -12.72 -3.86 28.23
N PHE A 741 -12.19 -3.14 29.22
CA PHE A 741 -12.00 -1.70 29.13
C PHE A 741 -10.74 -1.34 28.36
N ARG A 742 -10.83 -0.29 27.54
CA ARG A 742 -9.72 0.36 26.86
C ARG A 742 -9.85 1.88 26.99
N ILE A 743 -8.74 2.53 27.28
CA ILE A 743 -8.66 3.99 27.34
C ILE A 743 -7.52 4.41 26.42
N GLY A 744 -7.75 5.42 25.60
CA GLY A 744 -6.74 6.01 24.72
C GLY A 744 -6.77 7.51 24.75
N GLY A 745 -5.60 8.12 24.55
CA GLY A 745 -5.42 9.57 24.43
C GLY A 745 -4.60 9.91 23.20
N ARG A 746 -4.94 11.01 22.53
CA ARG A 746 -4.18 11.58 21.44
C ARG A 746 -4.01 13.08 21.67
N PHE A 747 -2.78 13.54 21.70
CA PHE A 747 -2.46 14.97 21.64
C PHE A 747 -1.82 15.28 20.30
N ARG A 748 -2.29 16.33 19.65
CA ARG A 748 -1.75 16.83 18.39
C ARG A 748 -1.44 18.31 18.52
N PHE A 749 -0.24 18.71 18.03
CA PHE A 749 0.20 20.10 17.89
C PHE A 749 0.72 20.30 16.47
N VAL A 750 0.27 21.40 15.81
CA VAL A 750 0.67 21.72 14.44
C VAL A 750 0.86 23.24 14.33
N SER A 751 1.95 23.66 13.69
CA SER A 751 2.16 25.08 13.35
C SER A 751 0.97 25.60 12.52
N GLY A 752 0.54 26.82 12.80
CA GLY A 752 -0.56 27.44 12.09
C GLY A 752 -0.39 27.49 10.58
N GLY A 753 -1.47 27.39 9.83
CA GLY A 753 -1.49 27.56 8.38
C GLY A 753 -1.02 28.97 7.97
N LEU A 754 -0.45 29.06 6.78
CA LEU A 754 0.00 30.32 6.22
C LEU A 754 -1.13 31.08 5.54
N TYR A 755 -1.07 32.41 5.59
CA TYR A 755 -1.95 33.30 4.83
C TYR A 755 -1.21 34.57 4.41
N THR A 756 -1.74 35.22 3.37
CA THR A 756 -1.26 36.53 2.92
C THR A 756 -2.12 37.60 3.59
N PRO A 757 -1.61 38.46 4.48
CA PRO A 757 -2.38 39.49 5.12
C PRO A 757 -2.74 40.60 4.13
N ASN A 758 -3.90 41.21 4.31
CA ASN A 758 -4.24 42.47 3.68
C ASN A 758 -3.77 43.63 4.58
N ALA A 759 -2.95 44.53 4.02
CA ALA A 759 -2.27 45.53 4.85
C ALA A 759 -3.02 46.85 4.97
N TYR A 760 -3.83 47.23 3.97
CA TYR A 760 -4.29 48.62 3.83
C TYR A 760 -5.80 48.78 3.69
N GLY A 761 -6.59 47.78 4.00
CA GLY A 761 -8.04 47.82 3.80
C GLY A 761 -8.45 47.66 2.34
N GLY A 762 -9.58 48.16 1.95
CA GLY A 762 -10.12 48.07 0.59
C GLY A 762 -10.48 49.43 0.00
N VAL A 763 -10.31 49.54 -1.30
CA VAL A 763 -10.84 50.68 -2.11
C VAL A 763 -12.08 50.21 -2.83
N PHE A 764 -13.13 51.06 -2.83
CA PHE A 764 -14.36 50.78 -3.57
C PHE A 764 -14.09 50.92 -5.08
N ASP A 765 -14.28 49.84 -5.80
CA ASP A 765 -14.24 49.78 -7.24
C ASP A 765 -15.66 50.00 -7.79
N ALA A 766 -15.91 51.13 -8.40
CA ALA A 766 -17.25 51.51 -8.89
C ALA A 766 -17.69 50.62 -10.07
N ASP A 767 -16.74 50.18 -10.91
CA ASP A 767 -17.05 49.34 -12.07
C ASP A 767 -17.50 47.93 -11.65
N ARG A 768 -17.06 47.50 -10.48
CA ARG A 768 -17.42 46.19 -9.90
C ARG A 768 -18.46 46.28 -8.80
N ALA A 769 -18.84 47.48 -8.40
CA ALA A 769 -19.70 47.71 -7.24
C ALA A 769 -19.26 46.97 -5.97
N ALA A 770 -17.93 46.78 -5.79
CA ALA A 770 -17.34 46.01 -4.69
C ALA A 770 -16.03 46.63 -4.20
N TYR A 771 -15.70 46.41 -2.92
CA TYR A 771 -14.38 46.75 -2.40
C TYR A 771 -13.34 45.75 -2.88
N GLN A 772 -12.18 46.24 -3.29
CA GLN A 772 -10.99 45.43 -3.66
C GLN A 772 -9.90 45.70 -2.63
N PRO A 773 -9.12 44.67 -2.22
CA PRO A 773 -8.03 44.85 -1.28
C PRO A 773 -6.93 45.75 -1.87
N VAL A 774 -6.43 46.70 -1.07
CA VAL A 774 -5.36 47.60 -1.48
C VAL A 774 -4.04 47.12 -0.95
N GLY A 775 -3.19 46.64 -1.85
CA GLY A 775 -1.87 46.18 -1.51
C GLY A 775 -1.91 44.90 -0.68
N THR A 776 -1.23 43.86 -1.17
CA THR A 776 -0.96 42.65 -0.40
C THR A 776 0.43 42.75 0.22
N LEU A 777 0.58 42.28 1.44
CA LEU A 777 1.91 41.95 1.98
C LEU A 777 2.52 40.76 1.16
N PRO A 778 3.80 40.46 1.31
CA PRO A 778 4.38 39.34 0.61
C PRO A 778 3.56 38.05 0.80
N LEU A 779 3.50 37.22 -0.23
CA LEU A 779 2.72 35.97 -0.23
C LEU A 779 3.09 35.11 0.98
N TYR A 780 2.06 34.60 1.67
CA TYR A 780 2.18 33.69 2.81
C TYR A 780 3.11 34.18 3.93
N SER A 781 3.16 35.51 4.13
CA SER A 781 4.06 36.14 5.11
C SER A 781 3.59 36.04 6.56
N ALA A 782 2.37 35.62 6.81
CA ALA A 782 1.83 35.45 8.15
C ALA A 782 1.33 34.02 8.42
N ARG A 783 1.30 33.65 9.71
CA ARG A 783 0.77 32.40 10.19
C ARG A 783 -0.43 32.60 11.12
N LEU A 784 -1.40 31.70 10.99
CA LEU A 784 -2.45 31.54 11.99
C LEU A 784 -1.86 31.06 13.32
N PRO A 785 -2.55 31.23 14.46
CA PRO A 785 -2.19 30.60 15.70
C PRO A 785 -2.00 29.08 15.54
N PRO A 786 -1.07 28.47 16.30
CA PRO A 786 -0.86 27.04 16.22
C PRO A 786 -2.12 26.26 16.60
N PHE A 787 -2.35 25.16 15.88
CA PHE A 787 -3.40 24.19 16.18
C PHE A 787 -2.89 23.23 17.26
N HIS A 788 -3.70 23.01 18.31
CA HIS A 788 -3.46 21.93 19.25
C HIS A 788 -4.77 21.33 19.75
N GLN A 789 -4.79 20.04 20.01
CA GLN A 789 -6.01 19.32 20.35
C GLN A 789 -5.65 18.08 21.19
N LEU A 790 -6.43 17.83 22.23
CA LEU A 790 -6.42 16.59 23.00
C LEU A 790 -7.73 15.83 22.75
N ASP A 791 -7.62 14.57 22.41
CA ASP A 791 -8.74 13.66 22.23
C ASP A 791 -8.61 12.48 23.19
N ILE A 792 -9.72 12.01 23.71
CA ILE A 792 -9.79 10.87 24.61
C ILE A 792 -10.87 9.90 24.15
N ARG A 793 -10.50 8.62 24.05
CA ARG A 793 -11.42 7.54 23.72
C ARG A 793 -11.56 6.58 24.87
N PHE A 794 -12.80 6.28 25.22
CA PHE A 794 -13.19 5.22 26.15
C PHE A 794 -13.89 4.12 25.38
N GLU A 795 -13.58 2.87 25.68
CA GLU A 795 -14.18 1.72 25.02
C GLU A 795 -14.42 0.63 26.05
N LYS A 796 -15.60 0.00 25.98
CA LYS A 796 -15.99 -1.17 26.79
C LYS A 796 -16.46 -2.28 25.86
N ARG A 797 -15.74 -3.37 25.82
CA ARG A 797 -16.14 -4.61 25.18
C ARG A 797 -16.91 -5.49 26.16
N MET A 798 -18.06 -5.96 25.74
CA MET A 798 -18.95 -6.83 26.51
C MET A 798 -19.19 -8.11 25.69
N SER A 799 -19.16 -9.25 26.37
CA SER A 799 -19.57 -10.53 25.78
C SER A 799 -20.81 -11.00 26.53
N SER A 800 -21.97 -10.97 25.88
CA SER A 800 -23.24 -11.36 26.48
C SER A 800 -24.09 -12.12 25.46
N PRO A 801 -24.43 -13.42 25.69
CA PRO A 801 -25.35 -14.13 24.84
C PRO A 801 -26.74 -13.45 24.81
N PRO A 802 -27.46 -13.42 23.68
CA PRO A 802 -27.13 -14.02 22.37
C PRO A 802 -26.19 -13.18 21.49
N LEU A 803 -25.79 -11.98 21.92
CA LEU A 803 -24.88 -11.11 21.18
C LEU A 803 -23.44 -11.48 21.54
N SER A 804 -22.66 -12.00 20.59
CA SER A 804 -21.34 -12.54 20.85
C SER A 804 -20.30 -11.47 21.27
N ASN A 805 -20.38 -10.26 20.68
CA ASN A 805 -19.48 -9.17 21.00
C ASN A 805 -20.19 -7.82 20.81
N VAL A 806 -20.35 -7.09 21.90
CA VAL A 806 -20.85 -5.72 21.89
C VAL A 806 -19.74 -4.79 22.37
N THR A 807 -19.44 -3.77 21.61
CA THR A 807 -18.47 -2.72 21.99
C THR A 807 -19.20 -1.38 22.07
N ALA A 808 -19.25 -0.82 23.27
CA ALA A 808 -19.69 0.57 23.47
C ALA A 808 -18.46 1.47 23.55
N TYR A 809 -18.49 2.64 22.92
CA TYR A 809 -17.40 3.59 22.95
C TYR A 809 -17.87 5.03 22.98
N MET A 810 -16.99 5.88 23.49
CA MET A 810 -17.08 7.34 23.43
C MET A 810 -15.74 7.91 23.01
N ASP A 811 -15.73 8.68 21.91
CA ASP A 811 -14.56 9.38 21.39
C ASP A 811 -14.79 10.89 21.55
N MET A 812 -14.13 11.51 22.53
CA MET A 812 -14.22 12.95 22.78
C MET A 812 -13.07 13.66 22.08
N GLN A 813 -13.39 14.43 21.06
CA GLN A 813 -12.42 15.24 20.33
C GLN A 813 -12.41 16.67 20.88
N ASN A 814 -11.21 17.26 20.97
CA ASN A 814 -10.99 18.60 21.48
C ASN A 814 -11.50 18.80 22.93
N VAL A 815 -11.05 17.94 23.85
CA VAL A 815 -11.54 17.85 25.24
C VAL A 815 -11.50 19.16 25.99
N TYR A 816 -10.49 20.02 25.76
CA TYR A 816 -10.36 21.32 26.42
C TYR A 816 -10.87 22.49 25.58
N TYR A 817 -11.68 22.22 24.55
CA TYR A 817 -12.40 23.23 23.76
C TYR A 817 -11.49 24.31 23.15
N ASN A 818 -10.35 23.91 22.55
CA ASN A 818 -9.50 24.87 21.83
C ASN A 818 -10.21 25.39 20.57
N ARG A 819 -10.26 26.71 20.42
CA ARG A 819 -10.83 27.38 19.24
C ARG A 819 -9.72 27.63 18.22
N ALA A 820 -9.38 26.59 17.46
CA ALA A 820 -8.36 26.71 16.43
C ALA A 820 -8.81 27.64 15.30
N ALA A 821 -7.92 28.51 14.85
CA ALA A 821 -8.16 29.33 13.65
C ALA A 821 -7.92 28.51 12.39
N GLU A 822 -8.92 28.50 11.49
CA GLU A 822 -8.86 27.79 10.19
C GLU A 822 -8.55 28.73 9.02
N GLY A 823 -8.70 30.04 9.21
CA GLY A 823 -8.47 31.07 8.23
C GLY A 823 -8.72 32.45 8.81
N ILE A 824 -8.59 33.46 7.97
CA ILE A 824 -8.94 34.86 8.31
C ILE A 824 -10.10 35.26 7.44
N GLN A 825 -11.18 35.75 8.06
CA GLN A 825 -12.30 36.38 7.40
C GLN A 825 -12.15 37.89 7.51
N TYR A 826 -12.29 38.60 6.39
CA TYR A 826 -12.25 40.06 6.32
C TYR A 826 -13.67 40.65 6.24
N SER A 827 -13.84 41.83 6.73
CA SER A 827 -15.04 42.63 6.47
C SER A 827 -15.15 42.99 4.97
N TYR A 828 -16.35 43.41 4.52
CA TYR A 828 -16.62 43.74 3.12
C TYR A 828 -15.67 44.81 2.54
N ASN A 829 -15.15 45.70 3.38
CA ASN A 829 -14.21 46.75 3.04
C ASN A 829 -12.75 46.44 3.42
N TYR A 830 -12.45 45.21 3.82
CA TYR A 830 -11.13 44.71 4.23
C TYR A 830 -10.47 45.42 5.42
N ILE A 831 -11.20 46.30 6.13
CA ILE A 831 -10.63 47.08 7.25
C ILE A 831 -10.54 46.24 8.52
N ARG A 832 -11.52 45.38 8.76
CA ARG A 832 -11.54 44.47 9.92
C ARG A 832 -11.31 43.03 9.51
N SER A 833 -10.64 42.28 10.37
CA SER A 833 -10.45 40.85 10.19
C SER A 833 -10.77 40.10 11.47
N ARG A 834 -11.25 38.87 11.35
CA ARG A 834 -11.44 37.93 12.46
C ARG A 834 -11.00 36.51 12.05
N PRO A 835 -10.53 35.68 12.99
CA PRO A 835 -10.25 34.29 12.68
C PRO A 835 -11.58 33.54 12.41
N LEU A 836 -11.57 32.75 11.34
CA LEU A 836 -12.57 31.70 11.10
C LEU A 836 -12.28 30.55 12.05
N GLN A 837 -13.21 30.23 12.94
CA GLN A 837 -13.01 29.20 13.96
C GLN A 837 -13.34 27.82 13.39
N GLY A 838 -12.53 26.84 13.75
CA GLY A 838 -12.73 25.43 13.42
C GLY A 838 -13.83 24.78 14.26
N LEU A 839 -13.94 23.46 14.12
CA LEU A 839 -14.95 22.66 14.83
C LEU A 839 -14.78 22.78 16.34
N PRO A 840 -15.90 22.89 17.09
CA PRO A 840 -15.90 22.89 18.54
C PRO A 840 -15.51 21.51 19.09
N GLN A 841 -15.68 21.32 20.40
CA GLN A 841 -15.64 19.99 21.01
C GLN A 841 -16.70 19.08 20.39
N LEU A 842 -16.30 17.85 20.05
CA LEU A 842 -17.18 16.85 19.48
C LEU A 842 -17.10 15.56 20.31
N ALA A 843 -18.24 15.11 20.80
CA ALA A 843 -18.39 13.83 21.48
C ALA A 843 -19.10 12.85 20.55
N ILE A 844 -18.42 11.78 20.20
CA ILE A 844 -18.97 10.71 19.36
C ILE A 844 -19.22 9.51 20.28
N ILE A 845 -20.48 9.14 20.41
CA ILE A 845 -20.91 7.99 21.21
C ILE A 845 -21.45 6.93 20.26
N GLY A 846 -21.02 5.70 20.43
CA GLY A 846 -21.39 4.63 19.53
C GLY A 846 -21.44 3.25 20.18
N ILE A 847 -22.16 2.36 19.50
CA ILE A 847 -22.25 0.93 19.83
C ILE A 847 -21.97 0.15 18.55
N ARG A 848 -21.12 -0.86 18.67
CA ARG A 848 -20.83 -1.84 17.63
C ARG A 848 -21.22 -3.23 18.13
N VAL A 849 -21.87 -4.00 17.27
CA VAL A 849 -22.28 -5.39 17.50
C VAL A 849 -21.65 -6.23 16.39
N ASP A 850 -20.86 -7.23 16.77
CA ASP A 850 -20.30 -8.24 15.87
C ASP A 850 -21.02 -9.58 16.14
N LEU A 851 -21.60 -10.20 15.08
CA LEU A 851 -22.41 -11.43 15.12
C LEU A 851 -21.68 -12.58 14.40
#